data_ecd3fa8b057fc919f440124199be7fe7
#
_entry.id   ecd3fa8b057fc919f440124199be7fe7
#
_cell.length_a   1.000
_cell.length_b   1.000
_cell.length_c   1.000
_cell.angle_alpha   90.00
_cell.angle_beta   90.00
_cell.angle_gamma   90.00
#
_symmetry.space_group_name_H-M   'P 1'
#
loop_
_entity.id
_entity.type
_entity.pdbx_description
1 polymer ?
#
loop_
_entity_poly.entity_id
_entity_poly.type
_entity_poly.pdbx_seq_one_letter_code
_entity_poly.pdbx_strand_id
1 'polypeptide(L)'
;PMVHFIWRQMMSKGITKKDFSYLFNGTEFQEEDVYINNVKVREGNVTCQNGYIHIMEGVPEPLPNMAGYLRTNGNTSLFSKLMDRYSAPFVSVLLTNSYKDLHDLYANQNLYPVLAGGDSIYGRRYFFSSADGNSLTSYNGSEVDGVLKFDPSRNDYAEGNIYTINGVQTNNVNLDMGAIFAPTDEALNSYWNSENGSFLRERYPSEEPFENVPNNVLAEFLNNHMQYSFLSSLPSKFNLVLDDAKDPVGLDEADIIKGSTAVCNNGAVYVMKKAYAPASFRSVLAPTLVNENMKIMNWAIRSLEFRPYLLSMVSHYDFMILTDEALSRYIDPVSYNGTDPRWFKFYYNAEKNQVEAYSYRYDKKLGGWDGCTEDDMRILGSTLQQDSEGNSYYQINPVVENRLTDLLNFCIVPRDVNGGNYVGNGFVYYQTKDDGPMKIEKVGGQVTVADQFSGAEVTTQDFVTMDNGVYYVLDQMVQPTFHSLMQELVEHSEYSEFYELLLGNEEWTTNESNLYSLISTKSLNMNEDNAAIQTFSSYHYTVYVPDNTAMEKAYSLGLPRWKDINNLANVYAGTDVNVDSLKQAYTRRVMNFLKYHFQDNAVYIGGDARNMSFETAATHLDGADKGLSYTLRVNSDAAGIMVTDNSEKTDVVHIKPENPEFYNRMTREYTFSEKTENGNINASSYVVVHRVNEPLIYDDECFCLKDNERVPED
;
A
#
# COMPACT_ATOMS: atom_id res chain seq x y z
N PRO A 1 -14.95 -1.34 -41.18
CA PRO A 1 -14.22 -2.52 -41.67
C PRO A 1 -14.99 -3.78 -41.37
N MET A 2 -14.81 -4.77 -42.21
CA MET A 2 -15.41 -6.09 -42.00
C MET A 2 -14.35 -7.00 -41.41
N VAL A 3 -14.65 -7.67 -40.32
CA VAL A 3 -13.72 -8.61 -39.65
C VAL A 3 -13.71 -9.91 -40.44
N HIS A 4 -12.50 -10.38 -40.80
CA HIS A 4 -12.32 -11.63 -41.52
C HIS A 4 -11.84 -12.72 -40.55
N PHE A 5 -12.49 -13.87 -40.57
CA PHE A 5 -12.10 -15.06 -39.82
C PHE A 5 -11.60 -16.12 -40.78
N ILE A 6 -10.29 -16.36 -40.74
CA ILE A 6 -9.54 -17.32 -41.55
C ILE A 6 -8.71 -18.17 -40.59
N TRP A 7 -8.68 -19.47 -40.75
CA TRP A 7 -8.03 -20.39 -39.83
C TRP A 7 -6.62 -20.04 -39.42
N ARG A 8 -5.76 -19.74 -40.40
CA ARG A 8 -4.36 -19.33 -40.11
C ARG A 8 -4.27 -18.06 -39.28
N GLN A 9 -5.13 -17.10 -39.53
CA GLN A 9 -5.16 -15.84 -38.78
C GLN A 9 -5.73 -16.06 -37.37
N MET A 10 -6.78 -16.87 -37.25
CA MET A 10 -7.35 -17.25 -35.95
C MET A 10 -6.29 -17.91 -35.07
N MET A 11 -5.59 -18.94 -35.61
CA MET A 11 -4.51 -19.61 -34.87
C MET A 11 -3.40 -18.64 -34.45
N SER A 12 -2.98 -17.73 -35.32
CA SER A 12 -1.93 -16.75 -35.00
C SER A 12 -2.33 -15.76 -33.89
N LYS A 13 -3.64 -15.55 -33.68
CA LYS A 13 -4.23 -14.72 -32.63
C LYS A 13 -4.69 -15.52 -31.41
N GLY A 14 -4.51 -16.84 -31.43
CA GLY A 14 -4.93 -17.74 -30.35
C GLY A 14 -6.46 -17.94 -30.26
N ILE A 15 -7.19 -17.73 -31.36
CA ILE A 15 -8.63 -17.97 -31.44
C ILE A 15 -8.86 -19.43 -31.87
N THR A 16 -9.53 -20.22 -31.05
CA THR A 16 -9.84 -21.62 -31.33
C THR A 16 -11.16 -21.75 -32.13
N LYS A 17 -11.41 -22.95 -32.71
CA LYS A 17 -12.72 -23.26 -33.33
C LYS A 17 -13.85 -23.16 -32.29
N LYS A 18 -13.57 -23.55 -31.04
CA LYS A 18 -14.53 -23.45 -29.94
C LYS A 18 -14.85 -21.98 -29.62
N ASP A 19 -13.85 -21.09 -29.57
CA ASP A 19 -14.07 -19.66 -29.39
C ASP A 19 -14.94 -19.10 -30.50
N PHE A 20 -14.66 -19.46 -31.76
CA PHE A 20 -15.48 -19.04 -32.88
C PHE A 20 -16.95 -19.48 -32.73
N SER A 21 -17.17 -20.71 -32.30
CA SER A 21 -18.53 -21.21 -32.04
C SER A 21 -19.25 -20.40 -30.94
N TYR A 22 -18.57 -20.00 -29.88
CA TYR A 22 -19.15 -19.10 -28.85
C TYR A 22 -19.45 -17.71 -29.41
N LEU A 23 -18.49 -17.11 -30.13
CA LEU A 23 -18.62 -15.77 -30.71
C LEU A 23 -19.77 -15.68 -31.71
N PHE A 24 -20.03 -16.74 -32.45
CA PHE A 24 -21.05 -16.81 -33.49
C PHE A 24 -22.19 -17.81 -33.17
N ASN A 25 -22.52 -17.92 -31.89
CA ASN A 25 -23.74 -18.50 -31.37
C ASN A 25 -23.97 -19.96 -31.85
N GLY A 26 -22.93 -20.78 -31.89
CA GLY A 26 -22.99 -22.18 -32.24
C GLY A 26 -22.60 -22.48 -33.70
N THR A 27 -22.16 -21.49 -34.47
CA THR A 27 -21.64 -21.71 -35.83
C THR A 27 -20.34 -22.53 -35.75
N GLU A 28 -20.30 -23.65 -36.45
CA GLU A 28 -19.10 -24.49 -36.57
C GLU A 28 -18.15 -23.92 -37.62
N PHE A 29 -16.87 -23.89 -37.33
CA PHE A 29 -15.81 -23.44 -38.21
C PHE A 29 -14.96 -24.59 -38.73
N GLN A 30 -14.82 -24.71 -40.08
CA GLN A 30 -13.89 -25.62 -40.70
C GLN A 30 -12.64 -24.89 -41.18
N GLU A 31 -11.51 -25.60 -41.31
CA GLU A 31 -10.21 -24.95 -41.61
C GLU A 31 -10.15 -24.29 -42.99
N GLU A 32 -10.96 -24.73 -43.90
CA GLU A 32 -11.10 -24.18 -45.26
C GLU A 32 -12.07 -22.99 -45.30
N ASP A 33 -12.86 -22.80 -44.25
CA ASP A 33 -13.88 -21.77 -44.25
C ASP A 33 -13.26 -20.38 -44.11
N VAL A 34 -13.92 -19.42 -44.75
CA VAL A 34 -13.67 -17.97 -44.58
C VAL A 34 -15.00 -17.32 -44.23
N TYR A 35 -15.00 -16.58 -43.14
CA TYR A 35 -16.14 -15.76 -42.72
C TYR A 35 -15.79 -14.28 -42.77
N ILE A 36 -16.75 -13.47 -43.25
CA ILE A 36 -16.72 -12.01 -43.15
C ILE A 36 -17.85 -11.64 -42.19
N ASN A 37 -17.49 -11.07 -41.05
CA ASN A 37 -18.36 -10.99 -39.87
C ASN A 37 -18.86 -12.41 -39.50
N ASN A 38 -20.16 -12.65 -39.59
CA ASN A 38 -20.80 -13.94 -39.35
C ASN A 38 -21.27 -14.64 -40.63
N VAL A 39 -20.95 -14.13 -41.83
CA VAL A 39 -21.40 -14.67 -43.11
C VAL A 39 -20.27 -15.42 -43.76
N LYS A 40 -20.56 -16.70 -44.12
CA LYS A 40 -19.61 -17.59 -44.80
C LYS A 40 -19.36 -17.13 -46.26
N VAL A 41 -18.12 -17.17 -46.67
CA VAL A 41 -17.72 -17.01 -48.07
C VAL A 41 -17.89 -18.33 -48.78
N ARG A 42 -18.82 -18.43 -49.74
CA ARG A 42 -19.07 -19.64 -50.50
C ARG A 42 -18.01 -19.92 -51.56
N GLU A 43 -17.59 -18.84 -52.24
CA GLU A 43 -16.51 -18.86 -53.24
C GLU A 43 -15.66 -17.61 -53.09
N GLY A 44 -14.36 -17.80 -52.79
CA GLY A 44 -13.41 -16.75 -52.54
C GLY A 44 -12.35 -16.61 -53.62
N ASN A 45 -11.66 -15.44 -53.60
CA ASN A 45 -10.49 -15.20 -54.44
C ASN A 45 -10.71 -15.31 -55.93
N VAL A 46 -11.94 -15.06 -56.46
CA VAL A 46 -12.19 -14.96 -57.90
C VAL A 46 -11.40 -13.76 -58.40
N THR A 47 -10.33 -14.04 -59.14
CA THR A 47 -9.38 -13.00 -59.57
C THR A 47 -9.96 -12.17 -60.70
N CYS A 48 -9.94 -10.87 -60.51
CA CYS A 48 -10.26 -9.85 -61.52
C CYS A 48 -9.03 -9.00 -61.79
N GLN A 49 -9.08 -8.21 -62.87
CA GLN A 49 -7.96 -7.36 -63.26
C GLN A 49 -7.58 -6.31 -62.19
N ASN A 50 -8.56 -5.86 -61.41
CA ASN A 50 -8.41 -4.80 -60.41
C ASN A 50 -8.64 -5.28 -58.98
N GLY A 51 -8.73 -6.61 -58.69
CA GLY A 51 -8.94 -7.12 -57.35
C GLY A 51 -9.52 -8.54 -57.32
N TYR A 52 -10.21 -8.85 -56.22
CA TYR A 52 -10.84 -10.16 -55.98
C TYR A 52 -12.33 -9.99 -55.71
N ILE A 53 -13.12 -10.94 -56.16
CA ILE A 53 -14.53 -11.06 -55.83
C ILE A 53 -14.68 -12.22 -54.84
N HIS A 54 -15.46 -12.01 -53.78
CA HIS A 54 -15.91 -13.04 -52.84
C HIS A 54 -17.42 -13.18 -52.95
N ILE A 55 -17.89 -14.37 -53.21
CA ILE A 55 -19.33 -14.69 -53.23
C ILE A 55 -19.71 -15.21 -51.87
N MET A 56 -20.63 -14.52 -51.20
CA MET A 56 -21.04 -14.82 -49.84
C MET A 56 -22.38 -15.53 -49.77
N GLU A 57 -22.61 -16.30 -48.71
CA GLU A 57 -23.89 -17.02 -48.49
C GLU A 57 -25.03 -16.08 -48.02
N GLY A 58 -24.69 -14.89 -47.60
CA GLY A 58 -25.65 -13.83 -47.15
C GLY A 58 -25.06 -12.44 -47.25
N VAL A 59 -25.83 -11.49 -46.80
CA VAL A 59 -25.41 -10.08 -46.74
C VAL A 59 -24.74 -9.80 -45.39
N PRO A 60 -23.47 -9.39 -45.34
CA PRO A 60 -22.84 -9.01 -44.09
C PRO A 60 -23.41 -7.68 -43.60
N GLU A 61 -24.02 -7.70 -42.42
CA GLU A 61 -24.54 -6.47 -41.81
C GLU A 61 -23.45 -5.74 -41.04
N PRO A 62 -23.54 -4.41 -40.91
CA PRO A 62 -22.67 -3.63 -40.06
C PRO A 62 -22.79 -4.13 -38.58
N LEU A 63 -21.65 -4.36 -37.94
CA LEU A 63 -21.65 -4.74 -36.55
C LEU A 63 -22.01 -3.55 -35.64
N PRO A 64 -22.87 -3.75 -34.61
CA PRO A 64 -23.14 -2.71 -33.63
C PRO A 64 -21.89 -2.46 -32.78
N ASN A 65 -21.82 -1.36 -32.05
CA ASN A 65 -20.88 -1.23 -30.95
C ASN A 65 -21.42 -1.97 -29.69
N MET A 66 -20.55 -2.21 -28.70
CA MET A 66 -20.91 -2.97 -27.50
C MET A 66 -22.06 -2.30 -26.72
N ALA A 67 -22.04 -0.98 -26.55
CA ALA A 67 -23.11 -0.25 -25.86
C ALA A 67 -24.45 -0.34 -26.61
N GLY A 68 -24.41 -0.27 -27.94
CA GLY A 68 -25.60 -0.44 -28.80
C GLY A 68 -26.21 -1.84 -28.68
N TYR A 69 -25.36 -2.87 -28.68
CA TYR A 69 -25.82 -4.25 -28.50
C TYR A 69 -26.48 -4.45 -27.13
N LEU A 70 -25.81 -4.01 -26.04
CA LEU A 70 -26.33 -4.12 -24.67
C LEU A 70 -27.69 -3.44 -24.50
N ARG A 71 -27.90 -2.29 -25.15
CA ARG A 71 -29.14 -1.53 -25.08
C ARG A 71 -30.30 -2.23 -25.81
N THR A 72 -30.01 -2.93 -26.89
CA THR A 72 -31.02 -3.62 -27.70
C THR A 72 -31.27 -5.06 -27.25
N ASN A 73 -30.40 -5.64 -26.42
CA ASN A 73 -30.57 -6.96 -25.88
C ASN A 73 -31.55 -6.94 -24.68
N GLY A 74 -32.66 -7.66 -24.80
CA GLY A 74 -33.71 -7.64 -23.78
C GLY A 74 -33.32 -8.25 -22.42
N ASN A 75 -32.18 -8.93 -22.32
CA ASN A 75 -31.73 -9.56 -21.07
C ASN A 75 -30.68 -8.72 -20.32
N THR A 76 -30.20 -7.60 -20.88
CA THR A 76 -29.13 -6.77 -20.30
C THR A 76 -29.54 -5.31 -20.11
N SER A 77 -30.84 -5.07 -19.98
CA SER A 77 -31.41 -3.72 -19.87
C SER A 77 -30.94 -3.00 -18.62
N LEU A 78 -30.89 -3.69 -17.48
CA LEU A 78 -30.39 -3.13 -16.23
C LEU A 78 -28.90 -2.80 -16.31
N PHE A 79 -28.08 -3.73 -16.83
CA PHE A 79 -26.65 -3.49 -16.99
C PHE A 79 -26.38 -2.27 -17.90
N SER A 80 -27.11 -2.19 -19.03
CA SER A 80 -27.04 -1.03 -19.94
C SER A 80 -27.46 0.28 -19.27
N LYS A 81 -28.56 0.27 -18.45
CA LYS A 81 -29.02 1.43 -17.69
C LYS A 81 -27.96 1.90 -16.67
N LEU A 82 -27.30 0.96 -15.98
CA LEU A 82 -26.23 1.29 -15.03
C LEU A 82 -25.03 1.91 -15.73
N MET A 83 -24.61 1.36 -16.89
CA MET A 83 -23.53 1.95 -17.70
C MET A 83 -23.90 3.35 -18.21
N ASP A 84 -25.14 3.58 -18.59
CA ASP A 84 -25.61 4.87 -19.11
C ASP A 84 -25.47 6.03 -18.10
N ARG A 85 -25.32 5.74 -16.80
CA ARG A 85 -24.98 6.74 -15.76
C ARG A 85 -23.62 7.43 -16.01
N TYR A 86 -22.75 6.80 -16.77
CA TYR A 86 -21.42 7.32 -17.16
C TYR A 86 -21.41 7.90 -18.56
N SER A 87 -22.53 8.29 -19.10
CA SER A 87 -22.60 8.77 -20.49
C SER A 87 -23.19 10.16 -20.60
N ALA A 88 -22.79 10.85 -21.66
CA ALA A 88 -23.34 12.13 -22.04
C ALA A 88 -23.48 12.24 -23.56
N PRO A 89 -24.36 13.16 -24.08
CA PRO A 89 -24.40 13.47 -25.48
C PRO A 89 -23.20 14.36 -25.86
N PHE A 90 -22.45 13.96 -26.90
CA PHE A 90 -21.37 14.72 -27.49
C PHE A 90 -21.68 15.03 -28.97
N VAL A 91 -21.31 16.19 -29.43
CA VAL A 91 -21.48 16.56 -30.83
C VAL A 91 -20.57 15.69 -31.71
N SER A 92 -21.17 14.98 -32.67
CA SER A 92 -20.43 14.28 -33.70
C SER A 92 -20.29 15.21 -34.92
N VAL A 93 -19.13 15.85 -35.03
CA VAL A 93 -18.83 16.75 -36.15
C VAL A 93 -18.86 15.99 -37.48
N LEU A 94 -18.31 14.75 -37.48
CA LEU A 94 -18.27 13.90 -38.66
C LEU A 94 -19.69 13.55 -39.14
N LEU A 95 -20.55 13.05 -38.26
CA LEU A 95 -21.93 12.70 -38.61
C LEU A 95 -22.74 13.93 -39.00
N THR A 96 -22.52 15.04 -38.32
CA THR A 96 -23.18 16.32 -38.67
C THR A 96 -22.82 16.77 -40.09
N ASN A 97 -21.53 16.75 -40.45
CA ASN A 97 -21.07 17.12 -41.75
C ASN A 97 -21.55 16.13 -42.82
N SER A 98 -21.40 14.83 -42.58
CA SER A 98 -21.88 13.79 -43.50
C SER A 98 -23.39 13.88 -43.75
N TYR A 99 -24.17 14.21 -42.71
CA TYR A 99 -25.60 14.41 -42.86
C TYR A 99 -25.93 15.64 -43.71
N LYS A 100 -25.20 16.75 -43.52
CA LYS A 100 -25.35 17.97 -44.33
C LYS A 100 -24.99 17.71 -45.80
N ASP A 101 -23.90 16.98 -46.03
CA ASP A 101 -23.51 16.58 -47.40
C ASP A 101 -24.56 15.69 -48.06
N LEU A 102 -25.17 14.74 -47.34
CA LEU A 102 -26.26 13.90 -47.84
C LEU A 102 -27.54 14.70 -48.05
N HIS A 103 -27.85 15.68 -47.20
CA HIS A 103 -28.95 16.59 -47.37
C HIS A 103 -28.81 17.37 -48.69
N ASP A 104 -27.65 17.96 -48.93
CA ASP A 104 -27.37 18.75 -50.13
C ASP A 104 -27.39 17.89 -51.40
N LEU A 105 -26.83 16.68 -51.33
CA LEU A 105 -26.80 15.73 -52.44
C LEU A 105 -28.21 15.25 -52.85
N TYR A 106 -29.09 15.03 -51.87
CA TYR A 106 -30.45 14.49 -52.07
C TYR A 106 -31.57 15.50 -51.82
N ALA A 107 -31.27 16.82 -51.86
CA ALA A 107 -32.20 17.90 -51.57
C ALA A 107 -33.52 17.79 -52.34
N ASN A 108 -33.47 17.36 -53.60
CA ASN A 108 -34.64 17.20 -54.46
C ASN A 108 -35.49 15.96 -54.14
N GLN A 109 -35.00 15.03 -53.31
CA GLN A 109 -35.73 13.80 -52.97
C GLN A 109 -36.33 13.81 -51.57
N ASN A 110 -36.09 14.87 -50.79
CA ASN A 110 -36.59 15.07 -49.43
C ASN A 110 -36.30 13.90 -48.47
N LEU A 111 -35.19 13.18 -48.74
CA LEU A 111 -34.81 11.99 -47.94
C LEU A 111 -34.12 12.37 -46.62
N TYR A 112 -33.45 13.51 -46.57
CA TYR A 112 -32.75 14.02 -45.41
C TYR A 112 -33.29 15.42 -45.06
N PRO A 113 -34.15 15.57 -44.02
CA PRO A 113 -34.65 16.87 -43.58
C PRO A 113 -33.53 17.82 -43.16
N VAL A 114 -33.75 19.12 -43.32
CA VAL A 114 -32.80 20.14 -42.84
C VAL A 114 -32.68 20.05 -41.32
N LEU A 115 -31.45 19.99 -40.81
CA LEU A 115 -31.21 20.20 -39.38
C LEU A 115 -31.54 21.65 -39.03
N ALA A 116 -32.43 21.87 -38.07
CA ALA A 116 -32.89 23.21 -37.72
C ALA A 116 -31.75 24.08 -37.17
N GLY A 117 -31.64 25.31 -37.70
CA GLY A 117 -30.96 26.45 -37.08
C GLY A 117 -29.52 26.26 -36.59
N GLY A 118 -28.72 25.43 -37.24
CA GLY A 118 -27.35 25.16 -36.78
C GLY A 118 -27.23 23.92 -35.90
N ASP A 119 -28.28 23.12 -35.80
CA ASP A 119 -28.28 21.88 -35.02
C ASP A 119 -27.18 20.90 -35.45
N SER A 120 -26.69 20.17 -34.50
CA SER A 120 -25.69 19.15 -34.67
C SER A 120 -26.27 17.79 -34.34
N ILE A 121 -25.69 16.74 -34.92
CA ILE A 121 -25.98 15.35 -34.53
C ILE A 121 -25.13 15.01 -33.35
N TYR A 122 -25.78 14.46 -32.30
CA TYR A 122 -25.13 14.04 -31.09
C TYR A 122 -25.00 12.51 -31.07
N GLY A 123 -23.82 12.05 -30.70
CA GLY A 123 -23.56 10.66 -30.31
C GLY A 123 -23.48 10.53 -28.80
N ARG A 124 -23.89 9.38 -28.26
CA ARG A 124 -23.66 9.08 -26.86
C ARG A 124 -22.21 8.63 -26.70
N ARG A 125 -21.50 9.21 -25.74
CA ARG A 125 -20.16 8.79 -25.34
C ARG A 125 -20.13 8.53 -23.84
N TYR A 126 -19.22 7.64 -23.44
CA TYR A 126 -19.07 7.26 -22.05
C TYR A 126 -17.77 7.83 -21.49
N PHE A 127 -17.82 8.26 -20.25
CA PHE A 127 -16.66 8.71 -19.52
C PHE A 127 -15.79 7.49 -19.16
N PHE A 128 -14.52 7.54 -19.47
CA PHE A 128 -13.58 6.43 -19.25
C PHE A 128 -12.20 6.94 -18.87
N SER A 129 -11.43 6.11 -18.14
CA SER A 129 -10.02 6.36 -17.88
C SER A 129 -9.22 6.04 -19.15
N SER A 130 -8.45 7.00 -19.66
CA SER A 130 -7.52 6.71 -20.74
C SER A 130 -6.29 5.98 -20.19
N ALA A 131 -5.59 5.23 -21.04
CA ALA A 131 -4.32 4.61 -20.69
C ALA A 131 -3.25 5.63 -20.24
N ASP A 132 -3.44 6.90 -20.58
CA ASP A 132 -2.56 8.03 -20.27
C ASP A 132 -3.01 8.81 -19.01
N GLY A 133 -3.97 8.28 -18.24
CA GLY A 133 -4.47 8.94 -17.03
C GLY A 133 -5.45 10.09 -17.24
N ASN A 134 -5.75 10.43 -18.51
CA ASN A 134 -6.72 11.48 -18.82
C ASN A 134 -8.15 10.94 -18.72
N SER A 135 -8.90 11.36 -17.72
CA SER A 135 -10.34 11.14 -17.64
C SER A 135 -11.09 12.14 -18.54
N LEU A 136 -12.16 11.67 -19.19
CA LEU A 136 -13.09 12.59 -19.85
C LEU A 136 -13.80 13.42 -18.78
N THR A 137 -13.77 14.73 -18.96
CA THR A 137 -14.62 15.63 -18.20
C THR A 137 -16.04 15.64 -18.76
N SER A 138 -17.02 16.06 -17.97
CA SER A 138 -18.36 16.32 -18.45
C SER A 138 -18.34 17.43 -19.53
N TYR A 139 -19.41 17.56 -20.31
CA TYR A 139 -19.52 18.57 -21.37
C TYR A 139 -19.32 20.02 -20.85
N ASN A 140 -19.49 20.26 -19.56
CA ASN A 140 -19.25 21.56 -18.90
C ASN A 140 -17.85 21.69 -18.27
N GLY A 141 -16.95 20.71 -18.47
CA GLY A 141 -15.60 20.71 -17.94
C GLY A 141 -15.44 20.23 -16.51
N SER A 142 -16.51 19.81 -15.83
CA SER A 142 -16.43 19.24 -14.47
C SER A 142 -15.88 17.82 -14.53
N GLU A 143 -15.12 17.41 -13.52
CA GLU A 143 -14.76 16.01 -13.34
C GLU A 143 -16.00 15.14 -13.14
N VAL A 144 -15.95 13.93 -13.67
CA VAL A 144 -17.00 12.92 -13.50
C VAL A 144 -16.61 11.97 -12.36
N ASP A 145 -17.50 11.84 -11.40
CA ASP A 145 -17.31 10.94 -10.26
C ASP A 145 -17.49 9.47 -10.71
N GLY A 146 -16.36 8.79 -10.88
CA GLY A 146 -16.28 7.43 -11.40
C GLY A 146 -16.32 7.38 -12.93
N VAL A 147 -15.52 6.51 -13.51
CA VAL A 147 -15.37 6.32 -14.96
C VAL A 147 -15.29 4.84 -15.30
N LEU A 148 -15.69 4.49 -16.51
CA LEU A 148 -15.54 3.13 -17.06
C LEU A 148 -14.10 2.88 -17.53
N LYS A 149 -13.71 1.62 -17.67
CA LYS A 149 -12.39 1.22 -18.21
C LYS A 149 -12.19 1.74 -19.64
N PHE A 150 -13.20 1.68 -20.47
CA PHE A 150 -13.18 2.18 -21.84
C PHE A 150 -14.58 2.63 -22.29
N ASP A 151 -14.65 3.41 -23.36
CA ASP A 151 -15.93 3.84 -23.98
C ASP A 151 -16.51 2.68 -24.83
N PRO A 152 -17.58 2.00 -24.39
CA PRO A 152 -18.20 0.90 -25.12
C PRO A 152 -19.02 1.36 -26.35
N SER A 153 -19.20 2.66 -26.54
CA SER A 153 -19.86 3.23 -27.73
C SER A 153 -18.89 3.64 -28.83
N ARG A 154 -17.57 3.60 -28.54
CA ARG A 154 -16.54 4.08 -29.46
C ARG A 154 -16.56 3.28 -30.74
N ASN A 155 -16.60 4.01 -31.84
CA ASN A 155 -16.53 3.43 -33.18
C ASN A 155 -15.22 3.89 -33.83
N ASP A 156 -14.13 3.21 -33.48
CA ASP A 156 -12.78 3.59 -33.93
C ASP A 156 -12.59 3.63 -35.45
N TYR A 157 -13.49 2.98 -36.17
CA TYR A 157 -13.46 2.99 -37.63
C TYR A 157 -14.11 4.24 -38.25
N ALA A 158 -15.06 4.86 -37.55
CA ALA A 158 -15.79 6.01 -38.04
C ALA A 158 -15.11 7.36 -37.71
N GLU A 159 -14.36 7.40 -36.62
CA GLU A 159 -13.81 8.65 -36.06
C GLU A 159 -12.31 8.84 -36.28
N GLY A 160 -11.65 7.86 -36.93
CA GLY A 160 -10.26 8.00 -37.39
C GLY A 160 -9.29 8.36 -36.25
N ASN A 161 -9.25 7.58 -35.20
CA ASN A 161 -8.30 7.82 -34.11
C ASN A 161 -6.87 7.66 -34.64
N ILE A 162 -6.24 8.78 -34.81
CA ILE A 162 -4.84 8.89 -35.15
C ILE A 162 -4.10 8.94 -33.81
N TYR A 163 -3.45 7.85 -33.42
CA TYR A 163 -2.52 7.86 -32.30
C TYR A 163 -1.15 8.32 -32.79
N THR A 164 -0.55 9.22 -32.04
CA THR A 164 0.83 9.63 -32.28
C THR A 164 1.73 8.83 -31.34
N ILE A 165 2.42 7.82 -31.87
CA ILE A 165 3.44 7.08 -31.12
C ILE A 165 4.81 7.58 -31.62
N ASN A 166 5.61 8.14 -30.71
CA ASN A 166 6.95 8.69 -31.04
C ASN A 166 6.97 9.69 -32.19
N GLY A 167 5.95 10.54 -32.30
CA GLY A 167 5.85 11.53 -33.37
C GLY A 167 5.35 11.00 -34.74
N VAL A 168 4.97 9.73 -34.82
CA VAL A 168 4.41 9.10 -36.02
C VAL A 168 2.94 8.84 -35.81
N GLN A 169 2.11 9.41 -36.68
CA GLN A 169 0.67 9.15 -36.72
C GLN A 169 0.43 7.71 -37.22
N THR A 170 -0.14 6.87 -36.35
CA THR A 170 -0.49 5.48 -36.68
C THR A 170 -2.01 5.31 -36.66
N ASN A 171 -2.56 4.84 -37.77
CA ASN A 171 -3.94 4.35 -37.81
C ASN A 171 -3.99 2.98 -37.18
N ASN A 172 -4.52 2.88 -35.97
CA ASN A 172 -4.65 1.63 -35.24
C ASN A 172 -5.89 0.82 -35.64
N VAL A 173 -5.94 0.43 -36.91
CA VAL A 173 -7.05 -0.34 -37.49
C VAL A 173 -7.12 -1.79 -36.99
N ASN A 174 -6.10 -2.26 -36.27
CA ASN A 174 -5.95 -3.66 -35.82
C ASN A 174 -5.68 -3.81 -34.32
N LEU A 175 -6.11 -2.87 -33.50
CA LEU A 175 -5.96 -3.02 -32.06
C LEU A 175 -6.88 -4.10 -31.54
N ASP A 176 -6.37 -4.79 -30.56
CA ASP A 176 -7.10 -5.68 -29.70
C ASP A 176 -8.15 -4.84 -28.93
N MET A 177 -9.40 -5.01 -29.29
CA MET A 177 -10.52 -4.25 -28.72
C MET A 177 -10.95 -4.87 -27.40
N GLY A 178 -11.84 -4.20 -26.65
CA GLY A 178 -12.28 -4.70 -25.36
C GLY A 178 -13.26 -5.88 -25.39
N ALA A 179 -13.56 -6.41 -24.23
CA ALA A 179 -14.66 -7.34 -24.01
C ALA A 179 -15.50 -6.92 -22.79
N ILE A 180 -16.81 -7.20 -22.85
CA ILE A 180 -17.75 -6.98 -21.74
C ILE A 180 -18.42 -8.32 -21.39
N PHE A 181 -18.34 -8.69 -20.12
CA PHE A 181 -19.02 -9.85 -19.53
C PHE A 181 -20.31 -9.36 -18.87
N ALA A 182 -21.34 -9.08 -19.66
CA ALA A 182 -22.56 -8.45 -19.20
C ALA A 182 -23.48 -9.44 -18.47
N PRO A 183 -23.70 -9.30 -17.15
CA PRO A 183 -24.69 -10.09 -16.44
C PRO A 183 -26.10 -9.82 -16.99
N THR A 184 -26.95 -10.86 -17.01
CA THR A 184 -28.38 -10.66 -17.28
C THR A 184 -29.03 -9.86 -16.15
N ASP A 185 -30.21 -9.29 -16.44
CA ASP A 185 -31.04 -8.61 -15.44
C ASP A 185 -31.37 -9.54 -14.25
N GLU A 186 -31.60 -10.84 -14.55
CA GLU A 186 -31.80 -11.85 -13.52
C GLU A 186 -30.54 -12.09 -12.69
N ALA A 187 -29.36 -12.17 -13.32
CA ALA A 187 -28.08 -12.33 -12.64
C ALA A 187 -27.76 -11.15 -11.72
N LEU A 188 -28.03 -9.91 -12.16
CA LEU A 188 -27.85 -8.70 -11.36
C LEU A 188 -28.81 -8.67 -10.15
N ASN A 189 -30.08 -9.02 -10.35
CA ASN A 189 -31.06 -9.13 -9.27
C ASN A 189 -30.67 -10.22 -8.26
N SER A 190 -30.19 -11.38 -8.75
CA SER A 190 -29.72 -12.47 -7.90
C SER A 190 -28.50 -12.06 -7.08
N TYR A 191 -27.54 -11.38 -7.70
CA TYR A 191 -26.38 -10.82 -6.98
C TYR A 191 -26.82 -9.81 -5.90
N TRP A 192 -27.66 -8.83 -6.25
CA TRP A 192 -28.14 -7.82 -5.31
C TRP A 192 -28.80 -8.40 -4.06
N ASN A 193 -29.57 -9.50 -4.23
CA ASN A 193 -30.26 -10.18 -3.15
C ASN A 193 -29.44 -11.26 -2.45
N SER A 194 -28.24 -11.57 -2.92
CA SER A 194 -27.33 -12.53 -2.30
C SER A 194 -26.57 -11.93 -1.09
N GLU A 195 -25.86 -12.79 -0.37
CA GLU A 195 -24.90 -12.39 0.66
C GLU A 195 -23.80 -11.48 0.09
N ASN A 196 -23.28 -11.80 -1.09
CA ASN A 196 -22.25 -10.99 -1.75
C ASN A 196 -22.74 -9.59 -2.16
N GLY A 197 -24.04 -9.41 -2.37
CA GLY A 197 -24.64 -8.11 -2.66
C GLY A 197 -25.03 -7.32 -1.41
N SER A 198 -24.99 -7.94 -0.23
CA SER A 198 -25.41 -7.28 1.03
C SER A 198 -24.60 -6.04 1.33
N PHE A 199 -23.29 -6.07 1.04
CA PHE A 199 -22.38 -4.92 1.22
C PHE A 199 -22.89 -3.63 0.56
N LEU A 200 -23.40 -3.72 -0.68
CA LEU A 200 -23.99 -2.57 -1.37
C LEU A 200 -25.44 -2.30 -0.92
N ARG A 201 -26.24 -3.33 -0.80
CA ARG A 201 -27.68 -3.21 -0.49
C ARG A 201 -27.93 -2.62 0.90
N GLU A 202 -27.15 -3.01 1.91
CA GLU A 202 -27.29 -2.49 3.27
C GLU A 202 -26.80 -1.05 3.37
N ARG A 203 -25.79 -0.70 2.62
CA ARG A 203 -25.23 0.67 2.61
C ARG A 203 -26.06 1.64 1.78
N TYR A 204 -26.61 1.17 0.65
CA TYR A 204 -27.36 1.98 -0.30
C TYR A 204 -28.73 1.35 -0.59
N PRO A 205 -29.62 1.31 0.42
CA PRO A 205 -30.94 0.70 0.24
C PRO A 205 -31.74 1.41 -0.85
N SER A 206 -32.35 0.62 -1.75
CA SER A 206 -33.12 1.13 -2.88
C SER A 206 -34.20 0.10 -3.28
N GLU A 207 -35.27 0.56 -3.92
CA GLU A 207 -36.34 -0.32 -4.46
C GLU A 207 -35.81 -1.09 -5.68
N GLU A 208 -35.08 -0.39 -6.57
CA GLU A 208 -34.43 -0.98 -7.74
C GLU A 208 -32.95 -1.29 -7.42
N PRO A 209 -32.42 -2.44 -7.87
CA PRO A 209 -31.03 -2.78 -7.64
C PRO A 209 -30.05 -1.70 -8.13
N PHE A 210 -29.07 -1.36 -7.31
CA PHE A 210 -28.00 -0.39 -7.57
C PHE A 210 -28.44 1.07 -7.74
N GLU A 211 -29.71 1.42 -7.61
CA GLU A 211 -30.23 2.77 -7.91
C GLU A 211 -29.48 3.87 -7.10
N ASN A 212 -29.35 3.67 -5.79
CA ASN A 212 -28.73 4.63 -4.87
C ASN A 212 -27.22 4.46 -4.72
N VAL A 213 -26.61 3.49 -5.39
CA VAL A 213 -25.15 3.29 -5.33
C VAL A 213 -24.44 4.47 -6.01
N PRO A 214 -23.50 5.18 -5.33
CA PRO A 214 -22.73 6.27 -5.93
C PRO A 214 -21.94 5.84 -7.16
N ASN A 215 -21.71 6.76 -8.07
CA ASN A 215 -21.06 6.43 -9.34
C ASN A 215 -19.63 5.89 -9.19
N ASN A 216 -18.84 6.44 -8.27
CA ASN A 216 -17.49 5.93 -8.00
C ASN A 216 -17.49 4.47 -7.52
N VAL A 217 -18.44 4.08 -6.67
CA VAL A 217 -18.60 2.71 -6.18
C VAL A 217 -19.17 1.79 -7.27
N LEU A 218 -20.19 2.25 -8.00
CA LEU A 218 -20.76 1.48 -9.09
C LEU A 218 -19.75 1.24 -10.23
N ALA A 219 -18.86 2.19 -10.49
CA ALA A 219 -17.80 2.02 -11.47
C ALA A 219 -16.89 0.83 -11.14
N GLU A 220 -16.56 0.60 -9.88
CA GLU A 220 -15.79 -0.58 -9.45
C GLU A 220 -16.47 -1.90 -9.89
N PHE A 221 -17.79 -1.98 -9.67
CA PHE A 221 -18.56 -3.15 -10.06
C PHE A 221 -18.63 -3.32 -11.58
N LEU A 222 -18.94 -2.26 -12.33
CA LEU A 222 -19.04 -2.34 -13.78
C LEU A 222 -17.70 -2.64 -14.43
N ASN A 223 -16.63 -2.00 -13.96
CA ASN A 223 -15.28 -2.19 -14.48
C ASN A 223 -14.74 -3.61 -14.30
N ASN A 224 -15.18 -4.32 -13.26
CA ASN A 224 -14.85 -5.74 -13.09
C ASN A 224 -15.43 -6.64 -14.20
N HIS A 225 -16.48 -6.18 -14.89
CA HIS A 225 -17.09 -6.85 -16.03
C HIS A 225 -16.52 -6.40 -17.39
N MET A 226 -15.48 -5.53 -17.39
CA MET A 226 -14.89 -4.95 -18.58
C MET A 226 -13.40 -5.31 -18.68
N GLN A 227 -12.94 -5.73 -19.85
CA GLN A 227 -11.54 -6.05 -20.13
C GLN A 227 -11.05 -5.32 -21.37
N TYR A 228 -9.82 -4.80 -21.31
CA TYR A 228 -9.24 -4.01 -22.41
C TYR A 228 -8.92 -4.83 -23.67
N SER A 229 -8.76 -6.15 -23.54
CA SER A 229 -8.32 -7.04 -24.60
C SER A 229 -9.39 -8.06 -24.95
N PHE A 230 -9.90 -8.02 -26.18
CA PHE A 230 -10.76 -9.07 -26.73
C PHE A 230 -10.02 -10.41 -26.86
N LEU A 231 -8.77 -10.37 -27.37
CA LEU A 231 -7.99 -11.59 -27.60
C LEU A 231 -7.56 -12.30 -26.31
N SER A 232 -7.41 -11.56 -25.21
CA SER A 232 -7.17 -12.15 -23.88
C SER A 232 -8.43 -12.58 -23.18
N SER A 233 -9.61 -12.22 -23.71
CA SER A 233 -10.92 -12.48 -23.12
C SER A 233 -11.77 -13.45 -23.95
N LEU A 234 -11.12 -14.33 -24.67
CA LEU A 234 -11.77 -15.43 -25.39
C LEU A 234 -12.24 -16.51 -24.42
N PRO A 235 -13.36 -17.22 -24.67
CA PRO A 235 -13.84 -18.29 -23.78
C PRO A 235 -12.79 -19.31 -23.39
N SER A 236 -11.91 -19.71 -24.31
CA SER A 236 -10.79 -20.62 -24.03
C SER A 236 -9.74 -20.08 -23.04
N LYS A 237 -9.78 -18.79 -22.73
CA LYS A 237 -8.84 -18.10 -21.85
C LYS A 237 -9.51 -17.50 -20.60
N PHE A 238 -10.77 -17.78 -20.34
CA PHE A 238 -11.52 -17.20 -19.22
C PHE A 238 -10.85 -17.41 -17.87
N ASN A 239 -10.20 -18.55 -17.67
CA ASN A 239 -9.44 -18.85 -16.47
C ASN A 239 -8.17 -18.00 -16.28
N LEU A 240 -7.75 -17.28 -17.31
CA LEU A 240 -6.59 -16.37 -17.30
C LEU A 240 -6.99 -14.89 -17.18
N VAL A 241 -8.29 -14.59 -17.21
CA VAL A 241 -8.77 -13.22 -17.07
C VAL A 241 -8.65 -12.81 -15.60
N LEU A 242 -7.88 -11.78 -15.36
CA LEU A 242 -7.58 -11.26 -14.03
C LEU A 242 -8.34 -9.97 -13.76
N ASP A 243 -8.70 -9.78 -12.50
CA ASP A 243 -9.22 -8.52 -11.98
C ASP A 243 -8.11 -7.49 -11.70
N ASP A 244 -8.45 -6.38 -11.08
CA ASP A 244 -7.49 -5.32 -10.72
C ASP A 244 -6.52 -5.76 -9.59
N ALA A 245 -6.88 -6.79 -8.82
CA ALA A 245 -6.02 -7.41 -7.82
C ALA A 245 -5.00 -8.39 -8.41
N LYS A 246 -5.09 -8.67 -9.71
CA LYS A 246 -4.37 -9.74 -10.42
C LYS A 246 -4.81 -11.15 -10.02
N ASP A 247 -5.98 -11.26 -9.42
CA ASP A 247 -6.61 -12.54 -9.12
C ASP A 247 -7.58 -12.94 -10.26
N PRO A 248 -7.83 -14.24 -10.51
CA PRO A 248 -8.79 -14.66 -11.51
C PRO A 248 -10.20 -14.12 -11.21
N VAL A 249 -10.84 -13.48 -12.19
CA VAL A 249 -12.24 -13.02 -12.08
C VAL A 249 -13.20 -14.18 -11.80
N GLY A 250 -12.80 -15.39 -12.14
CA GLY A 250 -13.63 -16.60 -11.98
C GLY A 250 -14.66 -16.77 -13.09
N LEU A 251 -14.35 -16.28 -14.28
CA LEU A 251 -15.19 -16.49 -15.47
C LEU A 251 -15.21 -17.96 -15.86
N ASP A 252 -16.40 -18.45 -16.23
CA ASP A 252 -16.60 -19.79 -16.77
C ASP A 252 -17.39 -19.69 -18.08
N GLU A 253 -16.96 -20.44 -19.10
CA GLU A 253 -17.67 -20.53 -20.38
C GLU A 253 -19.10 -21.09 -20.23
N ALA A 254 -19.36 -21.89 -19.19
CA ALA A 254 -20.67 -22.39 -18.85
C ALA A 254 -21.65 -21.31 -18.38
N ASP A 255 -21.12 -20.17 -17.93
CA ASP A 255 -21.92 -19.02 -17.52
C ASP A 255 -22.39 -18.16 -18.71
N ILE A 256 -21.89 -18.41 -19.92
CA ILE A 256 -22.35 -17.73 -21.13
C ILE A 256 -23.78 -18.18 -21.47
N ILE A 257 -24.68 -17.22 -21.68
CA ILE A 257 -26.02 -17.49 -22.24
C ILE A 257 -25.85 -17.87 -23.70
N LYS A 258 -26.21 -19.10 -24.05
CA LYS A 258 -26.13 -19.59 -25.44
C LYS A 258 -26.99 -18.74 -26.38
N GLY A 259 -26.40 -18.33 -27.50
CA GLY A 259 -27.11 -17.50 -28.48
C GLY A 259 -27.14 -16.00 -28.18
N SER A 260 -26.43 -15.55 -27.14
CA SER A 260 -26.42 -14.15 -26.71
C SER A 260 -25.01 -13.52 -26.70
N THR A 261 -24.05 -14.12 -27.37
CA THR A 261 -22.73 -13.51 -27.59
C THR A 261 -22.79 -12.63 -28.83
N ALA A 262 -22.15 -11.50 -28.78
CA ALA A 262 -22.04 -10.60 -29.93
C ALA A 262 -20.59 -10.18 -30.20
N VAL A 263 -20.14 -10.39 -31.42
CA VAL A 263 -18.98 -9.69 -31.94
C VAL A 263 -19.45 -8.30 -32.36
N CYS A 264 -18.79 -7.28 -31.82
CA CYS A 264 -19.09 -5.89 -32.10
C CYS A 264 -17.98 -5.24 -32.93
N ASN A 265 -18.21 -4.04 -33.45
CA ASN A 265 -17.20 -3.31 -34.20
C ASN A 265 -16.03 -2.82 -33.33
N ASN A 266 -16.23 -2.77 -32.01
CA ASN A 266 -15.27 -2.33 -30.99
C ASN A 266 -15.00 -3.39 -29.92
N GLY A 267 -15.25 -4.67 -30.18
CA GLY A 267 -14.95 -5.75 -29.25
C GLY A 267 -15.97 -6.88 -29.24
N ALA A 268 -16.14 -7.52 -28.09
CA ALA A 268 -17.15 -8.56 -27.88
C ALA A 268 -17.97 -8.35 -26.62
N VAL A 269 -19.22 -8.80 -26.66
CA VAL A 269 -20.11 -8.88 -25.49
C VAL A 269 -20.47 -10.33 -25.24
N TYR A 270 -20.19 -10.81 -24.05
CA TYR A 270 -20.65 -12.11 -23.54
C TYR A 270 -21.76 -11.83 -22.53
N VAL A 271 -22.96 -12.35 -22.77
CA VAL A 271 -24.07 -12.24 -21.82
C VAL A 271 -23.97 -13.40 -20.84
N MET A 272 -23.83 -13.05 -19.55
CA MET A 272 -23.48 -13.98 -18.50
C MET A 272 -24.67 -14.29 -17.56
N LYS A 273 -24.78 -15.53 -17.11
CA LYS A 273 -25.76 -15.97 -16.10
C LYS A 273 -25.41 -15.49 -14.69
N LYS A 274 -24.21 -14.95 -14.48
CA LYS A 274 -23.67 -14.61 -13.18
C LYS A 274 -23.07 -13.21 -13.20
N ALA A 275 -23.21 -12.48 -12.11
CA ALA A 275 -22.49 -11.24 -11.86
C ALA A 275 -21.22 -11.54 -11.05
N TYR A 276 -20.14 -10.86 -11.36
CA TYR A 276 -18.82 -11.04 -10.75
C TYR A 276 -18.48 -9.84 -9.88
N ALA A 277 -18.55 -10.03 -8.55
CA ALA A 277 -18.19 -8.98 -7.60
C ALA A 277 -16.69 -8.67 -7.66
N PRO A 278 -16.28 -7.40 -7.66
CA PRO A 278 -14.88 -7.04 -7.61
C PRO A 278 -14.26 -7.43 -6.26
N ALA A 279 -12.99 -7.79 -6.27
CA ALA A 279 -12.22 -8.08 -5.05
C ALA A 279 -12.29 -6.92 -4.05
N SER A 280 -12.36 -5.67 -4.53
CA SER A 280 -12.47 -4.49 -3.68
C SER A 280 -13.66 -4.49 -2.72
N PHE A 281 -14.76 -5.15 -3.05
CA PHE A 281 -15.94 -5.24 -2.15
C PHE A 281 -15.82 -6.35 -1.10
N ARG A 282 -14.87 -7.25 -1.27
CA ARG A 282 -14.65 -8.41 -0.40
C ARG A 282 -13.31 -8.34 0.35
N SER A 283 -12.53 -7.28 0.14
CA SER A 283 -11.23 -7.06 0.74
C SER A 283 -11.30 -6.11 1.93
N VAL A 284 -10.24 -6.09 2.73
CA VAL A 284 -10.10 -5.20 3.89
C VAL A 284 -10.18 -3.71 3.55
N LEU A 285 -10.02 -3.31 2.28
CA LEU A 285 -10.16 -1.92 1.86
C LEU A 285 -11.61 -1.49 1.58
N ALA A 286 -12.57 -2.44 1.54
CA ALA A 286 -13.95 -2.16 1.18
C ALA A 286 -14.59 -0.96 1.92
N PRO A 287 -14.40 -0.77 3.24
CA PRO A 287 -15.00 0.37 3.94
C PRO A 287 -14.55 1.71 3.39
N THR A 288 -13.31 1.84 2.89
CA THR A 288 -12.80 3.11 2.37
C THR A 288 -13.48 3.54 1.07
N LEU A 289 -14.08 2.60 0.35
CA LEU A 289 -14.81 2.86 -0.90
C LEU A 289 -16.18 3.50 -0.66
N VAL A 290 -16.80 3.17 0.48
CA VAL A 290 -18.23 3.47 0.73
C VAL A 290 -18.46 4.46 1.85
N ASN A 291 -17.46 4.79 2.66
CA ASN A 291 -17.59 5.74 3.77
C ASN A 291 -17.05 7.11 3.40
N GLU A 292 -17.91 8.12 3.51
CA GLU A 292 -17.53 9.51 3.21
C GLU A 292 -16.51 10.11 4.18
N ASN A 293 -16.39 9.55 5.38
CA ASN A 293 -15.41 9.96 6.39
C ASN A 293 -14.06 9.21 6.28
N MET A 294 -13.79 8.55 5.16
CA MET A 294 -12.56 7.81 4.85
C MET A 294 -11.97 8.23 3.49
N LYS A 295 -12.26 9.45 3.05
CA LYS A 295 -11.80 9.95 1.73
C LYS A 295 -10.28 10.04 1.64
N ILE A 296 -9.63 10.45 2.73
CA ILE A 296 -8.16 10.52 2.80
C ILE A 296 -7.55 9.14 2.65
N MET A 297 -8.03 8.14 3.41
CA MET A 297 -7.54 6.77 3.32
C MET A 297 -7.82 6.14 1.94
N ASN A 298 -9.02 6.36 1.38
CA ASN A 298 -9.35 5.89 0.04
C ASN A 298 -8.39 6.47 -1.01
N TRP A 299 -8.18 7.77 -0.96
CA TRP A 299 -7.27 8.46 -1.86
C TRP A 299 -5.83 7.94 -1.70
N ALA A 300 -5.33 7.83 -0.45
CA ALA A 300 -3.97 7.39 -0.17
C ALA A 300 -3.72 5.95 -0.65
N ILE A 301 -4.65 5.02 -0.42
CA ILE A 301 -4.57 3.64 -0.92
C ILE A 301 -4.45 3.61 -2.45
N ARG A 302 -5.19 4.45 -3.16
CA ARG A 302 -5.20 4.48 -4.63
C ARG A 302 -3.98 5.20 -5.21
N SER A 303 -3.62 6.35 -4.65
CA SER A 303 -2.60 7.24 -5.20
C SER A 303 -1.17 6.86 -4.79
N LEU A 304 -1.00 6.16 -3.65
CA LEU A 304 0.28 5.71 -3.13
C LEU A 304 0.57 4.22 -3.41
N GLU A 305 -0.13 3.64 -4.39
CA GLU A 305 0.07 2.27 -4.91
C GLU A 305 -0.17 1.13 -3.89
N PHE A 306 -0.93 1.38 -2.82
CA PHE A 306 -1.30 0.32 -1.86
C PHE A 306 -2.47 -0.54 -2.33
N ARG A 307 -3.26 -0.07 -3.30
CA ARG A 307 -4.46 -0.76 -3.77
C ARG A 307 -4.19 -2.20 -4.25
N PRO A 308 -3.22 -2.49 -5.13
CA PRO A 308 -2.98 -3.86 -5.57
C PRO A 308 -2.58 -4.79 -4.42
N TYR A 309 -1.82 -4.26 -3.46
CA TYR A 309 -1.39 -5.00 -2.28
C TYR A 309 -2.58 -5.40 -1.38
N LEU A 310 -3.46 -4.44 -1.02
CA LEU A 310 -4.61 -4.66 -0.16
C LEU A 310 -5.79 -5.39 -0.84
N LEU A 311 -5.78 -5.49 -2.17
CA LEU A 311 -6.77 -6.27 -2.92
C LEU A 311 -6.43 -7.75 -2.98
N SER A 312 -5.16 -8.15 -2.82
CA SER A 312 -4.72 -9.54 -2.97
C SER A 312 -5.50 -10.48 -2.08
N MET A 313 -6.12 -11.52 -2.68
CA MET A 313 -6.88 -12.54 -1.96
C MET A 313 -6.02 -13.73 -1.51
N VAL A 314 -4.75 -13.77 -1.92
CA VAL A 314 -3.79 -14.79 -1.48
C VAL A 314 -3.02 -14.38 -0.23
N SER A 315 -3.09 -13.12 0.15
CA SER A 315 -2.50 -12.58 1.37
C SER A 315 -3.60 -12.21 2.37
N HIS A 316 -3.27 -12.20 3.66
CA HIS A 316 -4.20 -11.81 4.71
C HIS A 316 -3.64 -10.64 5.50
N TYR A 317 -4.52 -9.74 5.93
CA TYR A 317 -4.15 -8.50 6.60
C TYR A 317 -5.06 -8.23 7.81
N ASP A 318 -4.47 -7.66 8.85
CA ASP A 318 -5.19 -6.79 9.77
C ASP A 318 -4.93 -5.35 9.31
N PHE A 319 -5.97 -4.62 8.95
CA PHE A 319 -5.84 -3.27 8.39
C PHE A 319 -6.54 -2.24 9.28
N MET A 320 -5.74 -1.29 9.81
CA MET A 320 -6.24 -0.18 10.63
C MET A 320 -6.66 0.96 9.73
N ILE A 321 -7.94 1.25 9.66
CA ILE A 321 -8.49 2.32 8.84
C ILE A 321 -8.75 3.54 9.72
N LEU A 322 -7.95 4.57 9.53
CA LEU A 322 -8.11 5.86 10.19
C LEU A 322 -9.18 6.69 9.48
N THR A 323 -10.14 7.23 10.23
CA THR A 323 -11.11 8.16 9.66
C THR A 323 -10.47 9.51 9.33
N ASP A 324 -11.13 10.32 8.52
CA ASP A 324 -10.68 11.68 8.19
C ASP A 324 -10.54 12.55 9.46
N GLU A 325 -11.34 12.28 10.50
CA GLU A 325 -11.22 12.94 11.80
C GLU A 325 -9.94 12.52 12.52
N ALA A 326 -9.62 11.22 12.56
CA ALA A 326 -8.37 10.73 13.12
C ALA A 326 -7.16 11.37 12.42
N LEU A 327 -7.17 11.41 11.10
CA LEU A 327 -6.11 12.00 10.26
C LEU A 327 -6.02 13.54 10.37
N SER A 328 -6.95 14.17 11.06
CA SER A 328 -6.87 15.59 11.38
C SER A 328 -5.92 15.93 12.53
N ARG A 329 -5.27 14.92 13.13
CA ARG A 329 -4.45 15.05 14.35
C ARG A 329 -3.12 14.28 14.27
N TYR A 330 -2.46 14.34 13.14
CA TYR A 330 -1.18 13.67 12.94
C TYR A 330 -0.02 14.52 13.46
N ILE A 331 0.80 14.02 14.38
CA ILE A 331 2.02 14.69 14.84
C ILE A 331 3.15 14.32 13.87
N ASP A 332 3.82 15.34 13.33
CA ASP A 332 4.90 15.13 12.38
C ASP A 332 6.18 14.64 13.07
N PRO A 333 6.62 13.39 12.88
CA PRO A 333 7.78 12.84 13.55
C PRO A 333 9.10 13.55 13.17
N VAL A 334 9.17 14.10 11.97
CA VAL A 334 10.40 14.71 11.46
C VAL A 334 10.68 16.07 12.14
N SER A 335 9.67 16.90 12.24
CA SER A 335 9.79 18.20 12.89
C SER A 335 9.69 18.15 14.40
N TYR A 336 9.08 17.10 14.97
CA TYR A 336 8.87 16.97 16.42
C TYR A 336 10.18 17.07 17.22
N ASN A 337 11.23 16.41 16.75
CA ASN A 337 12.55 16.45 17.37
C ASN A 337 13.41 17.63 16.88
N GLY A 338 12.85 18.52 16.08
CA GLY A 338 13.48 19.74 15.60
C GLY A 338 13.17 20.96 16.47
N THR A 339 13.53 22.14 15.94
CA THR A 339 13.32 23.42 16.62
C THR A 339 11.91 24.00 16.45
N ASP A 340 11.13 23.48 15.48
CA ASP A 340 9.77 23.94 15.17
C ASP A 340 8.84 22.71 15.03
N PRO A 341 8.46 22.06 16.16
CA PRO A 341 7.57 20.91 16.13
C PRO A 341 6.23 21.23 15.48
N ARG A 342 5.76 20.33 14.61
CA ARG A 342 4.53 20.50 13.86
C ARG A 342 3.58 19.33 14.03
N TRP A 343 2.29 19.60 13.80
CA TRP A 343 1.28 18.58 13.57
C TRP A 343 0.51 18.92 12.30
N PHE A 344 0.01 17.89 11.61
CA PHE A 344 -0.69 18.00 10.34
C PHE A 344 -2.16 17.65 10.50
N LYS A 345 -2.99 18.50 9.91
CA LYS A 345 -4.39 18.22 9.65
C LYS A 345 -4.53 17.86 8.18
N PHE A 346 -4.56 16.57 7.87
CA PHE A 346 -4.83 16.12 6.51
C PHE A 346 -6.29 16.41 6.12
N TYR A 347 -6.51 16.74 4.86
CA TYR A 347 -7.83 16.92 4.30
C TYR A 347 -7.84 16.55 2.81
N TYR A 348 -9.01 16.08 2.34
CA TYR A 348 -9.21 15.79 0.92
C TYR A 348 -9.70 17.06 0.21
N ASN A 349 -8.95 17.53 -0.77
CA ASN A 349 -9.31 18.66 -1.63
C ASN A 349 -10.02 18.13 -2.88
N ALA A 350 -11.34 18.24 -2.91
CA ALA A 350 -12.17 17.72 -3.99
C ALA A 350 -11.96 18.44 -5.33
N GLU A 351 -11.60 19.74 -5.31
CA GLU A 351 -11.35 20.50 -6.54
C GLU A 351 -10.09 20.03 -7.27
N LYS A 352 -9.10 19.58 -6.51
CA LYS A 352 -7.82 19.10 -7.03
C LYS A 352 -7.73 17.58 -7.11
N ASN A 353 -8.71 16.87 -6.53
CA ASN A 353 -8.68 15.41 -6.35
C ASN A 353 -7.39 14.94 -5.66
N GLN A 354 -6.97 15.66 -4.62
CA GLN A 354 -5.71 15.43 -3.91
C GLN A 354 -5.91 15.50 -2.40
N VAL A 355 -5.06 14.79 -1.66
CA VAL A 355 -4.92 15.02 -0.22
C VAL A 355 -3.85 16.07 0.01
N GLU A 356 -4.18 17.04 0.84
CA GLU A 356 -3.32 18.14 1.26
C GLU A 356 -3.30 18.17 2.79
N ALA A 357 -2.44 19.01 3.38
CA ALA A 357 -2.41 19.20 4.82
C ALA A 357 -2.24 20.68 5.22
N TYR A 358 -2.91 21.03 6.33
CA TYR A 358 -2.54 22.20 7.11
C TYR A 358 -1.51 21.78 8.14
N SER A 359 -0.38 22.49 8.21
CA SER A 359 0.69 22.30 9.20
C SER A 359 0.57 23.38 10.27
N TYR A 360 0.42 22.97 11.52
CA TYR A 360 0.32 23.83 12.69
C TYR A 360 1.50 23.60 13.63
N ARG A 361 1.85 24.60 14.42
CA ARG A 361 2.86 24.46 15.46
C ARG A 361 2.36 23.55 16.59
N TYR A 362 3.22 22.63 17.03
CA TYR A 362 2.94 21.77 18.17
C TYR A 362 3.62 22.28 19.44
N ASP A 363 2.86 22.51 20.50
CA ASP A 363 3.44 22.92 21.80
C ASP A 363 3.68 21.69 22.67
N LYS A 364 4.94 21.26 22.76
CA LYS A 364 5.37 20.14 23.60
C LYS A 364 5.05 20.30 25.08
N LYS A 365 5.01 21.56 25.61
CA LYS A 365 4.76 21.81 27.03
C LYS A 365 3.29 21.70 27.39
N LEU A 366 2.41 22.06 26.46
CA LEU A 366 0.96 21.94 26.64
C LEU A 366 0.45 20.54 26.24
N GLY A 367 1.30 19.74 25.57
CA GLY A 367 0.95 18.37 25.13
C GLY A 367 -0.19 18.37 24.13
N GLY A 368 -0.39 19.44 23.38
CA GLY A 368 -1.62 19.50 22.62
C GLY A 368 -1.72 20.57 21.53
N TRP A 369 -2.91 20.55 21.03
CA TRP A 369 -3.49 21.28 19.91
C TRP A 369 -4.01 22.67 20.32
N ASP A 370 -4.13 22.92 21.63
CA ASP A 370 -4.70 24.14 22.18
C ASP A 370 -3.68 25.29 22.13
N GLY A 371 -4.06 26.40 21.54
CA GLY A 371 -3.22 27.60 21.40
C GLY A 371 -2.62 27.81 20.02
N CYS A 372 -2.87 26.93 19.03
CA CYS A 372 -2.49 27.16 17.65
C CYS A 372 -3.30 28.29 17.05
N THR A 373 -2.62 29.32 16.55
CA THR A 373 -3.26 30.45 15.86
C THR A 373 -3.23 30.22 14.35
N GLU A 374 -4.17 30.84 13.62
CA GLU A 374 -4.14 30.83 12.16
C GLU A 374 -2.86 31.44 11.58
N ASP A 375 -2.20 32.32 12.35
CA ASP A 375 -0.95 32.95 11.94
C ASP A 375 0.25 32.00 11.88
N ASP A 376 0.17 30.84 12.57
CA ASP A 376 1.20 29.80 12.56
C ASP A 376 0.90 28.69 11.52
N MET A 377 -0.23 28.77 10.82
CA MET A 377 -0.65 27.79 9.86
C MET A 377 0.17 27.88 8.56
N ARG A 378 0.62 26.72 8.06
CA ARG A 378 1.21 26.57 6.72
C ARG A 378 0.38 25.58 5.92
N ILE A 379 0.36 25.73 4.60
CA ILE A 379 -0.38 24.83 3.70
C ILE A 379 0.62 23.96 2.95
N LEU A 380 0.52 22.66 3.15
CA LEU A 380 1.23 21.66 2.35
C LEU A 380 0.32 21.22 1.21
N GLY A 381 0.21 22.10 0.22
CA GLY A 381 -0.69 21.95 -0.92
C GLY A 381 -0.05 21.26 -2.11
N SER A 382 -0.89 20.63 -2.93
CA SER A 382 -0.50 20.08 -4.23
C SER A 382 -0.20 21.18 -5.23
N THR A 383 0.72 20.92 -6.16
CA THR A 383 1.17 21.90 -7.19
C THR A 383 0.66 21.50 -8.55
N LEU A 384 0.20 22.51 -9.32
CA LEU A 384 -0.21 22.31 -10.70
C LEU A 384 1.04 22.09 -11.58
N GLN A 385 1.08 20.98 -12.29
CA GLN A 385 2.15 20.59 -13.21
C GLN A 385 1.58 20.37 -14.61
N GLN A 386 2.45 20.27 -15.59
CA GLN A 386 2.10 19.86 -16.94
C GLN A 386 2.96 18.66 -17.37
N ASP A 387 2.33 17.68 -18.00
CA ASP A 387 3.04 16.57 -18.61
C ASP A 387 3.73 16.97 -19.93
N SER A 388 4.45 16.02 -20.53
CA SER A 388 5.14 16.22 -21.82
C SER A 388 4.20 16.53 -22.99
N GLU A 389 2.90 16.29 -22.82
CA GLU A 389 1.86 16.53 -23.84
C GLU A 389 1.12 17.85 -23.60
N GLY A 390 1.44 18.56 -22.50
CA GLY A 390 0.84 19.83 -22.12
C GLY A 390 -0.46 19.71 -21.32
N ASN A 391 -0.82 18.50 -20.86
CA ASN A 391 -1.96 18.29 -19.98
C ASN A 391 -1.61 18.72 -18.55
N SER A 392 -2.52 19.44 -17.92
CA SER A 392 -2.35 19.89 -16.53
C SER A 392 -2.83 18.85 -15.55
N TYR A 393 -2.03 18.58 -14.52
CA TYR A 393 -2.38 17.71 -13.40
C TYR A 393 -1.87 18.28 -12.07
N TYR A 394 -2.49 17.88 -10.97
CA TYR A 394 -2.00 18.25 -9.64
C TYR A 394 -1.07 17.18 -9.10
N GLN A 395 0.17 17.58 -8.81
CA GLN A 395 1.15 16.74 -8.14
C GLN A 395 0.99 16.89 -6.63
N ILE A 396 0.93 15.78 -5.92
CA ILE A 396 0.89 15.74 -4.45
C ILE A 396 2.12 16.47 -3.86
N ASN A 397 1.93 17.07 -2.70
CA ASN A 397 3.05 17.59 -1.93
C ASN A 397 3.93 16.43 -1.42
N PRO A 398 5.25 16.42 -1.70
CA PRO A 398 6.13 15.31 -1.33
C PRO A 398 6.16 14.99 0.18
N VAL A 399 5.96 15.99 1.03
CA VAL A 399 5.87 15.79 2.48
C VAL A 399 4.61 15.02 2.85
N VAL A 400 3.46 15.40 2.29
CA VAL A 400 2.17 14.72 2.51
C VAL A 400 2.26 13.27 2.03
N GLU A 401 2.83 13.04 0.85
CA GLU A 401 3.06 11.72 0.29
C GLU A 401 3.91 10.84 1.22
N ASN A 402 5.05 11.37 1.67
CA ASN A 402 5.99 10.65 2.54
C ASN A 402 5.35 10.25 3.88
N ARG A 403 4.60 11.16 4.52
CA ARG A 403 3.96 10.88 5.83
C ARG A 403 2.81 9.91 5.71
N LEU A 404 1.96 10.04 4.68
CA LEU A 404 0.87 9.10 4.45
C LEU A 404 1.38 7.70 4.06
N THR A 405 2.47 7.62 3.31
CA THR A 405 3.12 6.34 2.97
C THR A 405 3.65 5.64 4.22
N ASP A 406 4.36 6.37 5.09
CA ASP A 406 4.86 5.85 6.36
C ASP A 406 3.72 5.35 7.24
N LEU A 407 2.68 6.17 7.41
CA LEU A 407 1.52 5.84 8.21
C LEU A 407 0.73 4.64 7.67
N LEU A 408 0.52 4.55 6.35
CA LEU A 408 -0.14 3.39 5.73
C LEU A 408 0.65 2.10 5.94
N ASN A 409 1.97 2.14 5.82
CA ASN A 409 2.80 0.97 6.11
C ASN A 409 2.66 0.52 7.57
N PHE A 410 2.55 1.46 8.51
CA PHE A 410 2.29 1.14 9.92
C PHE A 410 0.88 0.59 10.15
N CYS A 411 -0.14 1.08 9.42
CA CYS A 411 -1.53 0.64 9.57
C CYS A 411 -1.82 -0.76 9.02
N ILE A 412 -0.89 -1.40 8.31
CA ILE A 412 -1.07 -2.71 7.68
C ILE A 412 -0.27 -3.76 8.45
N VAL A 413 -0.94 -4.77 8.99
CA VAL A 413 -0.33 -5.95 9.62
C VAL A 413 -0.50 -7.14 8.69
N PRO A 414 0.56 -7.62 7.99
CA PRO A 414 0.50 -8.84 7.20
C PRO A 414 0.28 -10.05 8.11
N ARG A 415 -0.58 -11.00 7.69
CA ARG A 415 -0.92 -12.21 8.45
C ARG A 415 -0.58 -13.46 7.67
N ASP A 416 -0.33 -14.55 8.36
CA ASP A 416 -0.20 -15.86 7.73
C ASP A 416 -1.57 -16.33 7.21
N VAL A 417 -1.59 -16.87 6.00
CA VAL A 417 -2.79 -17.42 5.32
C VAL A 417 -3.47 -18.52 6.15
N ASN A 418 -2.71 -19.23 6.98
CA ASN A 418 -3.23 -20.29 7.86
C ASN A 418 -3.61 -19.80 9.26
N GLY A 419 -3.44 -18.52 9.53
CA GLY A 419 -3.68 -17.93 10.85
C GLY A 419 -5.16 -17.86 11.18
N GLY A 420 -5.63 -18.80 12.01
CA GLY A 420 -6.85 -18.59 12.77
C GLY A 420 -6.72 -17.37 13.70
N ASN A 421 -7.80 -16.94 14.30
CA ASN A 421 -7.95 -15.86 15.29
C ASN A 421 -6.90 -14.74 15.19
N TYR A 422 -7.19 -13.74 14.39
CA TYR A 422 -6.34 -12.57 14.18
C TYR A 422 -6.06 -11.80 15.47
N VAL A 423 -7.02 -11.78 16.38
CA VAL A 423 -6.90 -11.16 17.71
C VAL A 423 -7.25 -12.19 18.76
N GLY A 424 -6.23 -12.64 19.51
CA GLY A 424 -6.41 -13.57 20.64
C GLY A 424 -7.04 -12.88 21.86
N ASN A 425 -7.29 -13.64 22.93
CA ASN A 425 -7.56 -13.08 24.25
C ASN A 425 -6.24 -12.61 24.85
N GLY A 426 -6.22 -11.43 25.46
CA GLY A 426 -5.02 -10.77 25.94
C GLY A 426 -4.37 -9.89 24.86
N PHE A 427 -3.26 -9.25 25.21
CA PHE A 427 -2.54 -8.39 24.28
C PHE A 427 -1.56 -9.22 23.44
N VAL A 428 -1.45 -8.82 22.17
CA VAL A 428 -0.51 -9.44 21.22
C VAL A 428 0.17 -8.34 20.43
N TYR A 429 1.46 -8.48 20.21
CA TYR A 429 2.23 -7.60 19.33
C TYR A 429 2.35 -8.23 17.95
N TYR A 430 1.99 -7.46 16.92
CA TYR A 430 2.06 -7.87 15.53
C TYR A 430 3.05 -6.99 14.78
N GLN A 431 3.76 -7.58 13.85
CA GLN A 431 4.66 -6.85 12.97
C GLN A 431 3.85 -6.19 11.84
N THR A 432 4.00 -4.88 11.69
CA THR A 432 3.40 -4.11 10.61
C THR A 432 4.20 -4.23 9.31
N LYS A 433 3.67 -3.70 8.23
CA LYS A 433 4.34 -3.73 6.91
C LYS A 433 5.66 -2.95 6.87
N ASP A 434 5.88 -2.00 7.78
CA ASP A 434 7.14 -1.29 7.95
C ASP A 434 8.03 -1.88 9.05
N ASP A 435 7.79 -3.14 9.41
CA ASP A 435 8.47 -3.89 10.47
C ASP A 435 8.25 -3.35 11.90
N GLY A 436 7.36 -2.37 12.07
CA GLY A 436 7.00 -1.84 13.38
C GLY A 436 6.09 -2.79 14.18
N PRO A 437 6.17 -2.77 15.51
CA PRO A 437 5.24 -3.52 16.35
C PRO A 437 3.92 -2.79 16.50
N MET A 438 2.81 -3.49 16.37
CA MET A 438 1.48 -2.98 16.70
C MET A 438 0.86 -3.85 17.78
N LYS A 439 0.42 -3.23 18.87
CA LYS A 439 -0.32 -3.94 19.93
C LYS A 439 -1.81 -3.88 19.61
N ILE A 440 -2.41 -5.06 19.44
CA ILE A 440 -3.85 -5.22 19.25
C ILE A 440 -4.38 -6.12 20.36
N GLU A 441 -5.32 -5.62 21.13
CA GLU A 441 -5.88 -6.33 22.29
C GLU A 441 -7.38 -6.55 22.14
N LYS A 442 -7.85 -7.75 22.44
CA LYS A 442 -9.27 -8.10 22.41
C LYS A 442 -9.72 -8.57 23.79
N VAL A 443 -10.58 -7.79 24.42
CA VAL A 443 -11.16 -8.07 25.73
C VAL A 443 -12.67 -7.96 25.67
N GLY A 444 -13.38 -9.00 26.03
CA GLY A 444 -14.85 -8.97 26.12
C GLY A 444 -15.59 -8.66 24.82
N GLY A 445 -14.96 -8.90 23.67
CA GLY A 445 -15.53 -8.59 22.35
C GLY A 445 -15.20 -7.19 21.83
N GLN A 446 -14.53 -6.37 22.62
CA GLN A 446 -13.97 -5.08 22.21
C GLN A 446 -12.52 -5.25 21.76
N VAL A 447 -12.14 -4.53 20.73
CA VAL A 447 -10.76 -4.51 20.22
C VAL A 447 -10.17 -3.11 20.43
N THR A 448 -8.96 -3.07 20.99
CA THR A 448 -8.18 -1.83 21.11
C THR A 448 -6.87 -1.96 20.35
N VAL A 449 -6.37 -0.84 19.87
CA VAL A 449 -5.08 -0.67 19.20
C VAL A 449 -4.29 0.39 19.96
N ALA A 450 -3.05 0.10 20.31
CA ALA A 450 -2.24 1.08 21.04
C ALA A 450 -1.63 2.11 20.07
N ASP A 451 -1.87 3.40 20.38
CA ASP A 451 -1.09 4.49 19.81
C ASP A 451 0.30 4.49 20.46
N GLN A 452 1.34 4.27 19.68
CA GLN A 452 2.68 4.13 20.24
C GLN A 452 3.29 5.45 20.71
N PHE A 453 2.82 6.57 20.17
CA PHE A 453 3.32 7.87 20.57
C PHE A 453 2.81 8.26 21.96
N SER A 454 1.49 8.22 22.15
CA SER A 454 0.88 8.62 23.44
C SER A 454 0.77 7.48 24.45
N GLY A 455 0.92 6.23 24.02
CA GLY A 455 0.64 5.04 24.82
C GLY A 455 -0.85 4.79 25.06
N ALA A 456 -1.74 5.56 24.42
CA ALA A 456 -3.17 5.41 24.62
C ALA A 456 -3.72 4.17 23.89
N GLU A 457 -4.64 3.48 24.55
CA GLU A 457 -5.40 2.36 23.96
C GLU A 457 -6.62 2.93 23.23
N VAL A 458 -6.59 2.90 21.89
CA VAL A 458 -7.68 3.38 21.03
C VAL A 458 -8.65 2.24 20.77
N THR A 459 -9.91 2.44 21.15
CA THR A 459 -10.97 1.46 20.88
C THR A 459 -11.43 1.55 19.43
N THR A 460 -11.52 0.40 18.76
CA THR A 460 -12.04 0.34 17.40
C THR A 460 -13.54 0.64 17.38
N GLN A 461 -13.98 1.46 16.44
CA GLN A 461 -15.41 1.76 16.23
C GLN A 461 -16.14 0.59 15.59
N ASP A 462 -15.47 -0.10 14.68
CA ASP A 462 -15.97 -1.28 13.99
C ASP A 462 -14.81 -2.17 13.58
N PHE A 463 -15.05 -3.49 13.49
CA PHE A 463 -14.11 -4.43 12.90
C PHE A 463 -14.88 -5.57 12.22
N VAL A 464 -14.49 -5.91 11.02
CA VAL A 464 -15.17 -6.93 10.21
C VAL A 464 -14.15 -7.83 9.54
N THR A 465 -14.45 -9.13 9.52
CA THR A 465 -13.69 -10.12 8.76
C THR A 465 -14.11 -10.07 7.29
N MET A 466 -13.14 -9.92 6.42
CA MET A 466 -13.25 -9.94 4.97
C MET A 466 -12.55 -11.18 4.40
N ASP A 467 -12.64 -11.40 3.08
CA ASP A 467 -12.03 -12.58 2.45
C ASP A 467 -10.49 -12.61 2.62
N ASN A 468 -9.85 -11.45 2.68
CA ASN A 468 -8.40 -11.33 2.79
C ASN A 468 -7.93 -10.72 4.13
N GLY A 469 -8.72 -10.81 5.19
CA GLY A 469 -8.31 -10.39 6.53
C GLY A 469 -9.38 -9.71 7.35
N VAL A 470 -8.96 -8.84 8.26
CA VAL A 470 -9.84 -8.06 9.13
C VAL A 470 -9.52 -6.59 8.99
N TYR A 471 -10.53 -5.74 8.86
CA TYR A 471 -10.34 -4.31 9.01
C TYR A 471 -10.83 -3.81 10.38
N TYR A 472 -10.20 -2.75 10.85
CA TYR A 472 -10.52 -2.07 12.11
C TYR A 472 -10.66 -0.59 11.85
N VAL A 473 -11.80 0.00 12.20
CA VAL A 473 -12.06 1.43 12.02
C VAL A 473 -11.69 2.20 13.28
N LEU A 474 -10.85 3.20 13.15
CA LEU A 474 -10.35 4.04 14.23
C LEU A 474 -10.71 5.52 13.96
N ASP A 475 -11.38 6.16 14.90
CA ASP A 475 -11.74 7.59 14.86
C ASP A 475 -10.75 8.48 15.63
N GLN A 476 -9.74 7.87 16.22
CA GLN A 476 -8.63 8.54 16.88
C GLN A 476 -7.32 8.14 16.19
N MET A 477 -6.35 9.05 16.25
CA MET A 477 -5.05 8.81 15.63
C MET A 477 -4.33 7.66 16.32
N VAL A 478 -3.81 6.75 15.53
CA VAL A 478 -2.84 5.73 15.92
C VAL A 478 -1.64 5.87 14.99
N GLN A 479 -0.51 6.22 15.55
CA GLN A 479 0.72 6.42 14.81
C GLN A 479 1.92 5.75 15.49
N PRO A 480 2.98 5.42 14.74
CA PRO A 480 4.18 4.85 15.34
C PRO A 480 4.85 5.85 16.26
N THR A 481 5.61 5.35 17.23
CA THR A 481 6.45 6.20 18.06
C THR A 481 7.52 6.90 17.21
N PHE A 482 7.91 8.10 17.62
CA PHE A 482 9.09 8.80 17.10
C PHE A 482 10.07 9.14 18.22
N HIS A 483 9.91 8.49 19.37
CA HIS A 483 10.83 8.53 20.49
C HIS A 483 12.04 7.64 20.18
N SER A 484 13.24 8.17 20.29
CA SER A 484 14.45 7.39 20.06
C SER A 484 14.89 6.62 21.29
N LEU A 485 15.73 5.59 21.11
CA LEU A 485 16.35 4.88 22.25
C LEU A 485 17.12 5.84 23.16
N MET A 486 17.81 6.84 22.58
CA MET A 486 18.55 7.80 23.38
C MET A 486 17.64 8.68 24.24
N GLN A 487 16.48 9.07 23.73
CA GLN A 487 15.49 9.81 24.53
C GLN A 487 14.95 8.93 25.65
N GLU A 488 14.65 7.66 25.39
CA GLU A 488 14.23 6.70 26.43
C GLU A 488 15.27 6.57 27.55
N LEU A 489 16.55 6.51 27.18
CA LEU A 489 17.64 6.44 28.17
C LEU A 489 17.80 7.72 29.02
N VAL A 490 17.60 8.88 28.41
CA VAL A 490 17.73 10.20 29.10
C VAL A 490 16.55 10.45 30.04
N GLU A 491 15.35 10.05 29.65
CA GLU A 491 14.14 10.30 30.43
C GLU A 491 14.07 9.49 31.74
N HIS A 492 14.80 8.36 31.81
CA HIS A 492 14.81 7.48 32.97
C HIS A 492 16.15 7.55 33.72
N SER A 493 16.16 8.20 34.87
CA SER A 493 17.36 8.31 35.72
C SER A 493 17.94 6.95 36.14
N GLU A 494 17.13 5.89 36.13
CA GLU A 494 17.51 4.51 36.39
C GLU A 494 18.51 3.95 35.37
N TYR A 495 18.65 4.58 34.21
CA TYR A 495 19.56 4.18 33.13
C TYR A 495 20.82 5.03 33.03
N SER A 496 21.01 5.98 33.96
CA SER A 496 22.08 6.99 33.86
C SER A 496 23.48 6.39 33.70
N GLU A 497 23.80 5.32 34.43
CA GLU A 497 25.12 4.66 34.34
C GLU A 497 25.34 3.98 32.97
N PHE A 498 24.32 3.34 32.42
CA PHE A 498 24.39 2.75 31.08
C PHE A 498 24.48 3.84 30.01
N TYR A 499 23.70 4.89 30.16
CA TYR A 499 23.70 6.05 29.27
C TYR A 499 25.07 6.75 29.25
N GLU A 500 25.66 7.04 30.42
CA GLU A 500 26.98 7.65 30.52
C GLU A 500 28.07 6.77 29.90
N LEU A 501 27.98 5.46 30.10
CA LEU A 501 28.90 4.51 29.47
C LEU A 501 28.76 4.49 27.95
N LEU A 502 27.51 4.61 27.46
CA LEU A 502 27.18 4.66 26.03
C LEU A 502 27.61 5.97 25.37
N LEU A 503 27.52 7.10 26.08
CA LEU A 503 27.99 8.41 25.56
C LEU A 503 29.49 8.43 25.29
N GLY A 504 30.24 7.69 26.05
CA GLY A 504 31.69 7.66 25.91
C GLY A 504 32.38 8.82 26.65
N ASN A 505 33.61 9.10 26.31
CA ASN A 505 34.47 10.08 26.96
C ASN A 505 34.79 11.25 26.01
N GLU A 506 34.97 12.46 26.56
CA GLU A 506 35.37 13.67 25.84
C GLU A 506 36.68 13.46 25.01
N GLU A 507 37.62 12.66 25.46
CA GLU A 507 38.82 12.30 24.72
C GLU A 507 38.55 11.52 23.42
N TRP A 508 37.40 10.83 23.33
CA TRP A 508 36.99 10.01 22.16
C TRP A 508 36.12 10.77 21.18
N THR A 509 35.46 11.84 21.62
CA THR A 509 34.61 12.69 20.76
C THR A 509 35.39 13.58 19.83
N THR A 510 36.68 13.79 20.06
CA THR A 510 37.54 14.66 19.23
C THR A 510 38.21 13.99 18.05
N ASN A 511 38.23 12.67 17.97
CA ASN A 511 38.90 11.88 16.93
C ASN A 511 37.92 10.94 16.18
N GLU A 512 37.02 11.47 15.36
CA GLU A 512 36.23 10.80 14.32
C GLU A 512 35.48 9.50 14.70
N SER A 513 35.63 8.97 15.89
CA SER A 513 35.04 7.74 16.37
C SER A 513 34.44 7.91 17.77
N ASN A 514 33.32 8.66 17.85
CA ASN A 514 32.53 8.56 19.06
C ASN A 514 31.89 7.16 19.16
N LEU A 515 31.49 6.75 20.36
CA LEU A 515 30.96 5.43 20.61
C LEU A 515 29.72 5.11 19.76
N TYR A 516 28.96 6.12 19.39
CA TYR A 516 27.82 6.01 18.49
C TYR A 516 28.22 5.57 17.08
N SER A 517 29.30 6.11 16.52
CA SER A 517 29.78 5.69 15.20
C SER A 517 30.29 4.24 15.20
N LEU A 518 30.65 3.72 16.37
CA LEU A 518 31.10 2.34 16.55
C LEU A 518 29.97 1.36 16.84
N ILE A 519 28.85 1.83 17.39
CA ILE A 519 27.64 1.02 17.67
C ILE A 519 26.65 1.17 16.52
N SER A 520 26.50 2.35 15.95
CA SER A 520 25.61 2.62 14.84
C SER A 520 26.28 2.37 13.48
N THR A 521 25.60 1.69 12.59
CA THR A 521 26.05 1.47 11.21
C THR A 521 25.91 2.72 10.32
N LYS A 522 25.20 3.74 10.79
CA LYS A 522 24.99 5.02 10.09
C LYS A 522 25.20 6.20 11.04
N SER A 523 26.29 6.92 10.81
CA SER A 523 26.53 8.19 11.49
C SER A 523 25.54 9.26 11.00
N LEU A 524 24.72 9.76 11.89
CA LEU A 524 23.89 10.94 11.66
C LEU A 524 24.33 12.06 12.58
N ASN A 525 24.27 13.33 12.11
CA ASN A 525 24.62 14.52 12.87
C ASN A 525 24.03 14.48 14.28
N MET A 526 24.87 14.29 15.25
CA MET A 526 24.50 13.89 16.62
C MET A 526 24.48 15.10 17.54
N ASN A 527 23.28 15.57 17.86
CA ASN A 527 23.04 16.14 19.17
C ASN A 527 22.62 14.99 20.09
N GLU A 528 23.05 14.99 21.35
CA GLU A 528 22.82 13.93 22.33
C GLU A 528 21.35 13.48 22.43
N ASP A 529 20.42 14.41 22.27
CA ASP A 529 18.97 14.15 22.34
C ASP A 529 18.35 13.47 21.09
N ASN A 530 19.11 13.26 20.03
CA ASN A 530 18.57 12.85 18.71
C ASN A 530 19.48 11.89 17.95
N ALA A 531 20.35 11.17 18.64
CA ALA A 531 21.17 10.15 18.03
C ALA A 531 20.34 8.91 17.68
N ALA A 532 20.44 8.46 16.44
CA ALA A 532 19.85 7.20 16.01
C ALA A 532 20.89 6.08 16.09
N ILE A 533 20.58 5.01 16.80
CA ILE A 533 21.43 3.82 16.91
C ILE A 533 20.88 2.75 15.97
N GLN A 534 21.60 2.48 14.89
CA GLN A 534 21.28 1.38 13.97
C GLN A 534 22.39 0.34 14.02
N THR A 535 22.13 -0.75 14.72
CA THR A 535 23.13 -1.79 15.01
C THR A 535 23.04 -2.96 14.04
N PHE A 536 21.85 -3.25 13.54
CA PHE A 536 21.56 -4.38 12.67
C PHE A 536 21.06 -3.94 11.30
N SER A 537 21.12 -4.87 10.34
CA SER A 537 20.48 -4.69 9.03
C SER A 537 18.97 -4.95 9.09
N SER A 538 18.47 -5.59 10.15
CA SER A 538 17.05 -5.76 10.44
C SER A 538 16.41 -4.44 10.83
N TYR A 539 15.13 -4.29 10.52
CA TYR A 539 14.36 -3.08 10.84
C TYR A 539 13.72 -3.13 12.22
N HIS A 540 13.97 -4.19 13.01
CA HIS A 540 13.46 -4.37 14.37
C HIS A 540 14.46 -5.14 15.23
N TYR A 541 14.71 -4.66 16.45
CA TYR A 541 15.61 -5.30 17.40
C TYR A 541 15.23 -5.01 18.85
N THR A 542 15.86 -5.71 19.81
CA THR A 542 15.62 -5.57 21.24
C THR A 542 16.84 -4.99 21.93
N VAL A 543 16.62 -4.09 22.89
CA VAL A 543 17.67 -3.61 23.79
C VAL A 543 17.30 -3.93 25.23
N TYR A 544 18.18 -4.65 25.89
CA TYR A 544 18.09 -4.92 27.32
C TYR A 544 18.91 -3.87 28.07
N VAL A 545 18.24 -2.91 28.71
CA VAL A 545 18.92 -1.79 29.37
C VAL A 545 19.15 -2.14 30.84
N PRO A 546 20.39 -2.35 31.30
CA PRO A 546 20.68 -2.55 32.71
C PRO A 546 20.40 -1.28 33.51
N ASP A 547 19.67 -1.42 34.61
CA ASP A 547 19.50 -0.31 35.54
C ASP A 547 20.80 -0.04 36.32
N ASN A 548 20.84 1.08 37.06
CA ASN A 548 22.03 1.50 37.77
C ASN A 548 22.52 0.41 38.75
N THR A 549 21.62 -0.39 39.33
CA THR A 549 22.00 -1.51 40.23
C THR A 549 22.71 -2.63 39.46
N ALA A 550 22.22 -2.96 38.28
CA ALA A 550 22.87 -3.93 37.39
C ALA A 550 24.24 -3.42 36.92
N MET A 551 24.33 -2.11 36.60
CA MET A 551 25.60 -1.49 36.22
C MET A 551 26.63 -1.53 37.35
N GLU A 552 26.24 -1.25 38.58
CA GLU A 552 27.13 -1.38 39.76
C GLU A 552 27.64 -2.80 39.92
N LYS A 553 26.78 -3.81 39.69
CA LYS A 553 27.18 -5.21 39.67
C LYS A 553 28.22 -5.48 38.58
N ALA A 554 28.01 -5.01 37.38
CA ALA A 554 28.97 -5.13 36.27
C ALA A 554 30.35 -4.51 36.60
N TYR A 555 30.34 -3.33 37.20
CA TYR A 555 31.56 -2.66 37.65
C TYR A 555 32.24 -3.44 38.77
N SER A 556 31.47 -4.03 39.71
CA SER A 556 32.04 -4.87 40.74
C SER A 556 32.72 -6.15 40.22
N LEU A 557 32.22 -6.66 39.09
CA LEU A 557 32.81 -7.82 38.40
C LEU A 557 34.03 -7.42 37.55
N GLY A 558 34.37 -6.16 37.42
CA GLY A 558 35.57 -5.66 36.72
C GLY A 558 35.33 -4.97 35.37
N LEU A 559 34.10 -4.58 35.06
CA LEU A 559 33.83 -3.72 33.92
C LEU A 559 34.48 -2.35 34.17
N PRO A 560 35.35 -1.81 33.26
CA PRO A 560 35.94 -0.51 33.45
C PRO A 560 34.93 0.62 33.20
N ARG A 561 34.96 1.64 34.02
CA ARG A 561 34.37 2.94 33.72
C ARG A 561 35.33 3.75 32.85
N TRP A 562 34.85 4.74 32.13
CA TRP A 562 35.74 5.63 31.34
C TRP A 562 36.78 6.33 32.19
N LYS A 563 36.45 6.73 33.43
CA LYS A 563 37.38 7.31 34.38
C LYS A 563 38.55 6.38 34.74
N ASP A 564 38.31 5.07 34.80
CA ASP A 564 39.32 4.05 35.08
C ASP A 564 40.29 3.91 33.90
N ILE A 565 39.75 3.83 32.69
CA ILE A 565 40.53 3.74 31.44
C ILE A 565 41.43 4.96 31.29
N ASN A 566 40.90 6.17 31.56
CA ASN A 566 41.65 7.41 31.47
C ASN A 566 42.79 7.45 32.49
N ASN A 567 42.57 6.94 33.71
CA ASN A 567 43.53 6.95 34.80
C ASN A 567 44.69 5.92 34.60
N LEU A 568 44.62 5.00 33.68
CA LEU A 568 45.66 4.00 33.41
C LEU A 568 47.03 4.64 33.17
N ALA A 569 47.11 5.80 32.54
CA ALA A 569 48.36 6.52 32.36
C ALA A 569 49.02 6.93 33.66
N ASN A 570 48.22 7.27 34.68
CA ASN A 570 48.72 7.63 36.01
C ASN A 570 49.12 6.40 36.78
N VAL A 571 48.32 5.35 36.69
CA VAL A 571 48.55 4.05 37.40
C VAL A 571 49.86 3.39 36.97
N TYR A 572 50.16 3.45 35.69
CA TYR A 572 51.34 2.81 35.11
C TYR A 572 52.49 3.78 34.78
N ALA A 573 52.44 5.00 35.32
CA ALA A 573 53.51 5.98 35.10
C ALA A 573 54.88 5.43 35.60
N GLY A 574 55.86 5.42 34.72
CA GLY A 574 57.19 4.93 35.01
C GLY A 574 57.39 3.41 35.01
N THR A 575 56.40 2.65 34.49
CA THR A 575 56.50 1.22 34.25
C THR A 575 56.71 0.91 32.77
N ASP A 576 57.07 -0.35 32.47
CA ASP A 576 57.23 -0.84 31.10
C ASP A 576 55.89 -1.26 30.44
N VAL A 577 54.75 -0.98 31.05
CA VAL A 577 53.41 -1.32 30.52
C VAL A 577 53.07 -0.39 29.36
N ASN A 578 52.69 -1.00 28.24
CA ASN A 578 52.15 -0.25 27.12
C ASN A 578 50.68 0.19 27.42
N VAL A 579 50.57 1.40 27.97
CA VAL A 579 49.30 1.96 28.42
C VAL A 579 48.30 2.13 27.27
N ASP A 580 48.77 2.50 26.08
CA ASP A 580 47.87 2.69 24.91
C ASP A 580 47.24 1.37 24.47
N SER A 581 48.02 0.31 24.44
CA SER A 581 47.52 -1.05 24.14
C SER A 581 46.49 -1.50 25.19
N LEU A 582 46.77 -1.19 26.48
CA LEU A 582 45.85 -1.54 27.57
C LEU A 582 44.54 -0.74 27.51
N LYS A 583 44.63 0.57 27.27
CA LYS A 583 43.47 1.42 27.03
C LYS A 583 42.61 0.88 25.88
N GLN A 584 43.20 0.55 24.74
CA GLN A 584 42.48 0.00 23.61
C GLN A 584 41.81 -1.35 23.94
N ALA A 585 42.47 -2.20 24.71
CA ALA A 585 41.90 -3.50 25.13
C ALA A 585 40.64 -3.29 26.01
N TYR A 586 40.74 -2.40 27.00
CA TYR A 586 39.60 -2.12 27.88
C TYR A 586 38.46 -1.43 27.14
N THR A 587 38.75 -0.50 26.26
CA THR A 587 37.76 0.16 25.41
C THR A 587 36.97 -0.86 24.58
N ARG A 588 37.67 -1.82 23.92
CA ARG A 588 37.00 -2.87 23.13
C ARG A 588 36.07 -3.74 24.00
N ARG A 589 36.43 -3.98 25.24
CA ARG A 589 35.60 -4.76 26.18
C ARG A 589 34.35 -4.01 26.58
N VAL A 590 34.48 -2.72 26.93
CA VAL A 590 33.34 -1.85 27.22
C VAL A 590 32.41 -1.78 26.03
N MET A 591 32.95 -1.57 24.85
CA MET A 591 32.20 -1.57 23.60
C MET A 591 31.43 -2.89 23.37
N ASN A 592 32.09 -4.02 23.63
CA ASN A 592 31.46 -5.31 23.42
C ASN A 592 30.38 -5.61 24.49
N PHE A 593 30.60 -5.14 25.74
CA PHE A 593 29.58 -5.17 26.78
C PHE A 593 28.33 -4.39 26.35
N LEU A 594 28.47 -3.16 25.89
CA LEU A 594 27.35 -2.36 25.39
C LEU A 594 26.62 -3.06 24.24
N LYS A 595 27.39 -3.54 23.25
CA LYS A 595 26.84 -4.26 22.09
C LYS A 595 26.14 -5.56 22.44
N TYR A 596 26.52 -6.22 23.53
CA TYR A 596 25.88 -7.46 23.95
C TYR A 596 24.44 -7.26 24.46
N HIS A 597 24.09 -6.05 24.87
CA HIS A 597 22.73 -5.67 25.27
C HIS A 597 21.81 -5.37 24.09
N PHE A 598 22.34 -5.34 22.86
CA PHE A 598 21.58 -5.18 21.62
C PHE A 598 21.43 -6.53 20.95
N GLN A 599 20.19 -7.01 20.87
CA GLN A 599 19.79 -8.29 20.29
C GLN A 599 19.07 -8.09 18.98
N ASP A 600 19.45 -8.82 17.93
CA ASP A 600 18.71 -8.86 16.69
C ASP A 600 17.31 -9.47 16.89
N ASN A 601 16.33 -8.98 16.16
CA ASN A 601 14.91 -9.28 16.30
C ASN A 601 14.25 -8.75 17.59
N ALA A 602 12.98 -8.36 17.44
CA ALA A 602 12.16 -7.84 18.52
C ALA A 602 11.53 -8.98 19.34
N VAL A 603 11.63 -8.89 20.67
CA VAL A 603 11.00 -9.81 21.62
C VAL A 603 10.14 -9.04 22.61
N TYR A 604 8.91 -9.48 22.81
CA TYR A 604 7.94 -8.80 23.69
C TYR A 604 7.51 -9.71 24.84
N ILE A 605 7.20 -9.14 25.99
CA ILE A 605 6.35 -9.82 26.97
C ILE A 605 4.97 -9.97 26.33
N GLY A 606 4.45 -11.19 26.29
CA GLY A 606 3.26 -11.52 25.50
C GLY A 606 3.57 -12.08 24.11
N GLY A 607 4.86 -12.16 23.73
CA GLY A 607 5.32 -12.86 22.56
C GLY A 607 5.37 -14.38 22.74
N ASP A 608 5.89 -15.10 21.77
CA ASP A 608 6.02 -16.57 21.76
C ASP A 608 7.45 -17.01 21.39
N ALA A 609 8.47 -16.40 22.01
CA ALA A 609 9.84 -16.87 21.88
C ALA A 609 10.09 -18.01 22.87
N ARG A 610 10.23 -19.24 22.38
CA ARG A 610 10.44 -20.43 23.24
C ARG A 610 11.83 -21.00 23.02
N ASN A 611 12.72 -20.76 24.02
CA ASN A 611 14.10 -21.24 24.00
C ASN A 611 14.83 -20.92 22.70
N MET A 612 14.63 -19.72 22.20
CA MET A 612 15.25 -19.23 20.98
C MET A 612 16.62 -18.64 21.27
N SER A 613 17.53 -18.80 20.33
CA SER A 613 18.85 -18.17 20.38
C SER A 613 18.86 -17.02 19.38
N PHE A 614 19.22 -15.83 19.86
CA PHE A 614 19.31 -14.61 19.06
C PHE A 614 20.74 -14.08 19.03
N GLU A 615 21.18 -13.59 17.89
CA GLU A 615 22.47 -12.91 17.75
C GLU A 615 22.42 -11.55 18.44
N THR A 616 23.57 -11.15 18.99
CA THR A 616 23.77 -9.80 19.52
C THR A 616 24.72 -9.01 18.61
N ALA A 617 24.80 -7.71 18.86
CA ALA A 617 25.77 -6.85 18.17
C ALA A 617 27.22 -7.07 18.65
N ALA A 618 27.41 -7.77 19.78
CA ALA A 618 28.74 -8.12 20.29
C ALA A 618 29.35 -9.27 19.48
N THR A 619 30.65 -9.19 19.25
CA THR A 619 31.38 -10.21 18.50
C THR A 619 32.58 -10.74 19.29
N HIS A 620 32.94 -11.98 19.03
CA HIS A 620 34.18 -12.57 19.59
C HIS A 620 35.39 -11.75 19.15
N LEU A 621 36.19 -11.30 20.10
CA LEU A 621 37.32 -10.41 19.87
C LEU A 621 38.56 -11.16 19.40
N ASP A 622 38.71 -12.46 19.76
CA ASP A 622 39.84 -13.32 19.47
C ASP A 622 39.39 -14.81 19.38
N GLY A 623 40.36 -15.71 19.27
CA GLY A 623 40.09 -17.15 19.20
C GLY A 623 39.62 -17.65 17.83
N ALA A 624 39.06 -18.87 17.83
CA ALA A 624 38.58 -19.55 16.61
C ALA A 624 37.29 -18.89 16.06
N ASP A 625 36.51 -18.31 16.94
CA ASP A 625 35.20 -17.69 16.63
C ASP A 625 35.30 -16.18 16.39
N LYS A 626 36.48 -15.63 16.28
CA LYS A 626 36.71 -14.19 16.08
C LYS A 626 35.86 -13.62 14.96
N GLY A 627 35.04 -12.61 15.31
CA GLY A 627 34.16 -11.92 14.40
C GLY A 627 32.76 -12.53 14.28
N LEU A 628 32.51 -13.70 14.88
CA LEU A 628 31.16 -14.24 15.02
C LEU A 628 30.42 -13.52 16.14
N SER A 629 29.10 -13.35 15.99
CA SER A 629 28.26 -12.73 17.01
C SER A 629 28.11 -13.64 18.24
N TYR A 630 28.12 -13.03 19.41
CA TYR A 630 27.63 -13.67 20.64
C TYR A 630 26.12 -13.79 20.58
N THR A 631 25.56 -14.80 21.25
CA THR A 631 24.11 -15.05 21.27
C THR A 631 23.56 -14.95 22.69
N LEU A 632 22.27 -14.59 22.77
CA LEU A 632 21.44 -14.68 23.97
C LEU A 632 20.40 -15.78 23.77
N ARG A 633 20.11 -16.54 24.83
CA ARG A 633 19.01 -17.50 24.84
C ARG A 633 17.79 -16.87 25.53
N VAL A 634 16.66 -16.84 24.83
CA VAL A 634 15.48 -16.09 25.29
C VAL A 634 14.26 -16.98 25.31
N ASN A 635 13.48 -16.88 26.41
CA ASN A 635 12.11 -17.36 26.50
C ASN A 635 11.18 -16.17 26.78
N SER A 636 10.09 -16.06 26.05
CA SER A 636 9.07 -15.03 26.25
C SER A 636 7.68 -15.62 26.20
N ASP A 637 6.84 -15.21 27.16
CA ASP A 637 5.40 -15.49 27.19
C ASP A 637 4.65 -14.35 27.89
N ALA A 638 3.38 -14.57 28.23
CA ALA A 638 2.58 -13.58 28.94
C ALA A 638 3.05 -13.30 30.38
N ALA A 639 3.85 -14.20 30.98
CA ALA A 639 4.37 -14.06 32.35
C ALA A 639 5.67 -13.25 32.41
N GLY A 640 6.35 -13.07 31.26
CA GLY A 640 7.59 -12.30 31.20
C GLY A 640 8.58 -12.79 30.16
N ILE A 641 9.79 -12.24 30.25
CA ILE A 641 10.94 -12.65 29.43
C ILE A 641 12.02 -13.19 30.33
N MET A 642 12.60 -14.32 30.00
CA MET A 642 13.82 -14.85 30.60
C MET A 642 14.95 -14.74 29.57
N VAL A 643 16.04 -14.11 29.99
CA VAL A 643 17.25 -13.96 29.18
C VAL A 643 18.39 -14.66 29.86
N THR A 644 19.04 -15.58 29.15
CA THR A 644 20.24 -16.27 29.62
C THR A 644 21.41 -15.86 28.76
N ASP A 645 22.44 -15.31 29.38
CA ASP A 645 23.70 -14.91 28.78
C ASP A 645 24.74 -16.06 28.72
N ASN A 646 25.97 -15.75 28.39
CA ASN A 646 27.06 -16.70 28.26
C ASN A 646 27.93 -16.81 29.56
N SER A 647 27.51 -16.19 30.64
CA SER A 647 28.26 -16.15 31.90
C SER A 647 27.76 -17.15 32.93
N GLU A 648 28.69 -17.72 33.70
CA GLU A 648 28.36 -18.46 34.93
C GLU A 648 28.31 -17.53 36.17
N LYS A 649 28.68 -16.25 36.00
CA LYS A 649 28.76 -15.25 37.10
C LYS A 649 27.46 -14.47 37.30
N THR A 650 26.54 -14.57 36.38
CA THR A 650 25.24 -13.87 36.41
C THR A 650 24.10 -14.88 36.49
N ASP A 651 23.01 -14.46 37.12
CA ASP A 651 21.78 -15.22 37.16
C ASP A 651 20.98 -14.99 35.84
N VAL A 652 20.07 -15.91 35.55
CA VAL A 652 19.11 -15.72 34.46
C VAL A 652 18.30 -14.45 34.71
N VAL A 653 18.27 -13.55 33.74
CA VAL A 653 17.52 -12.30 33.84
C VAL A 653 16.04 -12.57 33.67
N HIS A 654 15.22 -12.08 34.58
CA HIS A 654 13.77 -12.20 34.55
C HIS A 654 13.12 -10.84 34.44
N ILE A 655 12.52 -10.55 33.27
CA ILE A 655 11.75 -9.33 33.01
C ILE A 655 10.27 -9.66 33.20
N LYS A 656 9.63 -9.05 34.20
CA LYS A 656 8.24 -9.32 34.57
C LYS A 656 7.32 -8.16 34.22
N PRO A 657 6.03 -8.42 33.93
CA PRO A 657 5.06 -7.37 33.55
C PRO A 657 4.53 -6.57 34.76
N GLU A 658 5.37 -6.36 35.79
CA GLU A 658 4.96 -5.68 37.00
C GLU A 658 5.01 -4.14 36.92
N ASN A 659 5.83 -3.62 36.01
CA ASN A 659 5.99 -2.18 35.80
C ASN A 659 6.05 -1.84 34.29
N PRO A 660 4.90 -1.49 33.69
CA PRO A 660 4.80 -1.26 32.23
C PRO A 660 5.66 -0.10 31.73
N GLU A 661 6.16 0.76 32.61
CA GLU A 661 7.05 1.85 32.28
C GLU A 661 8.45 1.35 31.82
N PHE A 662 8.83 0.13 32.14
CA PHE A 662 10.17 -0.40 31.94
C PHE A 662 10.24 -1.66 31.07
N TYR A 663 9.16 -2.07 30.43
CA TYR A 663 9.19 -3.19 29.50
C TYR A 663 8.27 -2.95 28.30
N ASN A 664 8.55 -3.64 27.19
CA ASN A 664 7.86 -3.43 25.93
C ASN A 664 7.82 -1.95 25.52
N ARG A 665 8.83 -1.17 25.90
CA ARG A 665 8.93 0.23 25.49
C ARG A 665 9.33 0.28 24.02
N MET A 666 8.54 0.99 23.23
CA MET A 666 8.76 1.10 21.79
C MET A 666 9.51 2.39 21.51
N THR A 667 10.63 2.27 20.83
CA THR A 667 11.34 3.41 20.26
C THR A 667 11.55 3.20 18.76
N ARG A 668 11.83 4.26 18.04
CA ARG A 668 12.01 4.22 16.60
C ARG A 668 13.20 5.09 16.19
N GLU A 669 14.15 4.49 15.51
CA GLU A 669 15.35 5.15 15.02
C GLU A 669 15.13 5.62 13.58
N TYR A 670 14.97 6.94 13.40
CA TYR A 670 14.71 7.53 12.10
C TYR A 670 15.96 8.07 11.41
N THR A 671 15.97 7.94 10.08
CA THR A 671 16.84 8.75 9.22
C THR A 671 16.01 9.73 8.41
N PHE A 672 16.32 11.00 8.51
CA PHE A 672 15.63 12.08 7.81
C PHE A 672 16.53 12.73 6.77
N SER A 673 15.94 13.26 5.68
CA SER A 673 16.69 14.11 4.76
C SER A 673 17.11 15.43 5.43
N GLU A 674 16.23 15.99 6.25
CA GLU A 674 16.48 17.15 7.14
C GLU A 674 15.50 17.13 8.32
N LYS A 675 15.83 17.82 9.41
CA LYS A 675 14.99 17.85 10.64
C LYS A 675 14.01 19.05 10.65
N THR A 676 13.34 19.28 9.55
CA THR A 676 12.29 20.30 9.40
C THR A 676 11.03 19.64 8.87
N GLU A 677 9.89 20.32 8.90
CA GLU A 677 8.66 19.77 8.31
C GLU A 677 8.80 19.41 6.81
N ASN A 678 9.77 19.99 6.10
CA ASN A 678 10.04 19.69 4.70
C ASN A 678 10.96 18.46 4.51
N GLY A 679 11.54 17.92 5.58
CA GLY A 679 12.34 16.71 5.53
C GLY A 679 11.50 15.47 5.27
N ASN A 680 12.09 14.46 4.64
CA ASN A 680 11.47 13.16 4.41
C ASN A 680 12.01 12.12 5.38
N ILE A 681 11.15 11.20 5.80
CA ILE A 681 11.53 9.95 6.43
C ILE A 681 12.14 9.06 5.33
N ASN A 682 13.44 8.75 5.45
CA ASN A 682 14.16 7.92 4.48
C ASN A 682 14.16 6.44 4.88
N ALA A 683 14.38 6.18 6.16
CA ALA A 683 14.33 4.84 6.73
C ALA A 683 14.10 4.92 8.25
N SER A 684 13.66 3.84 8.83
CA SER A 684 13.54 3.70 10.28
C SER A 684 13.79 2.26 10.72
N SER A 685 14.16 2.10 12.00
CA SER A 685 14.23 0.80 12.68
C SER A 685 13.48 0.89 13.99
N TYR A 686 12.72 -0.14 14.31
CA TYR A 686 11.99 -0.22 15.58
C TYR A 686 12.81 -0.92 16.64
N VAL A 687 12.77 -0.39 17.85
CA VAL A 687 13.51 -0.93 18.97
C VAL A 687 12.56 -1.19 20.14
N VAL A 688 12.63 -2.39 20.66
CA VAL A 688 11.91 -2.76 21.90
C VAL A 688 12.89 -2.68 23.05
N VAL A 689 12.56 -1.87 24.06
CA VAL A 689 13.42 -1.66 25.23
C VAL A 689 12.83 -2.38 26.44
N HIS A 690 13.69 -3.10 27.13
CA HIS A 690 13.39 -3.76 28.40
C HIS A 690 14.45 -3.42 29.44
N ARG A 691 14.00 -2.99 30.62
CA ARG A 691 14.89 -2.87 31.79
C ARG A 691 15.30 -4.24 32.30
N VAL A 692 16.57 -4.37 32.60
CA VAL A 692 17.12 -5.52 33.29
C VAL A 692 17.79 -5.09 34.60
N ASN A 693 17.63 -5.90 35.63
CA ASN A 693 18.19 -5.68 36.97
C ASN A 693 19.48 -6.49 37.24
N GLU A 694 19.95 -7.19 36.21
CA GLU A 694 21.20 -7.92 36.17
C GLU A 694 21.93 -7.57 34.89
N PRO A 695 23.27 -7.41 34.89
CA PRO A 695 24.00 -7.15 33.67
C PRO A 695 24.09 -8.43 32.81
N LEU A 696 24.04 -8.28 31.48
CA LEU A 696 24.32 -9.37 30.55
C LEU A 696 25.81 -9.41 30.26
N ILE A 697 26.44 -10.55 30.53
CA ILE A 697 27.88 -10.73 30.37
C ILE A 697 28.14 -11.69 29.22
N TYR A 698 28.91 -11.23 28.22
CA TYR A 698 29.18 -11.99 27.02
C TYR A 698 30.27 -13.05 27.20
N ASP A 699 31.20 -12.86 28.13
CA ASP A 699 32.32 -13.75 28.42
C ASP A 699 32.84 -13.51 29.84
N ASP A 700 33.03 -14.56 30.61
CA ASP A 700 33.50 -14.48 32.00
C ASP A 700 34.94 -13.95 32.16
N GLU A 701 35.75 -14.03 31.12
CA GLU A 701 37.13 -13.53 31.09
C GLU A 701 37.25 -12.07 30.66
N CYS A 702 36.15 -11.46 30.18
CA CYS A 702 36.19 -10.11 29.61
C CYS A 702 36.36 -8.98 30.64
N PHE A 703 35.97 -9.19 31.87
CA PHE A 703 36.01 -8.22 32.95
C PHE A 703 37.26 -8.40 33.81
N CYS A 704 38.26 -7.60 33.55
CA CYS A 704 39.59 -7.82 34.14
C CYS A 704 40.24 -6.52 34.67
N LEU A 705 39.42 -5.47 34.96
CA LEU A 705 39.95 -4.31 35.65
C LEU A 705 40.47 -4.72 37.02
N LYS A 706 41.73 -4.40 37.31
CA LYS A 706 42.37 -4.73 38.57
C LYS A 706 42.01 -3.70 39.66
N ASP A 707 42.01 -4.10 40.92
CA ASP A 707 41.65 -3.21 42.02
C ASP A 707 42.49 -1.93 42.07
N ASN A 708 43.79 -2.01 41.72
CA ASN A 708 44.65 -0.86 41.68
C ASN A 708 44.46 0.05 40.46
N GLU A 709 43.67 -0.36 39.52
CA GLU A 709 43.32 0.41 38.29
C GLU A 709 42.03 1.19 38.46
N ARG A 710 41.23 0.88 39.48
CA ARG A 710 39.97 1.52 39.80
C ARG A 710 40.21 2.92 40.36
N VAL A 711 39.44 3.86 39.87
CA VAL A 711 39.36 5.20 40.48
C VAL A 711 38.35 5.10 41.64
N PRO A 712 38.73 5.51 42.87
CA PRO A 712 37.77 5.55 43.97
C PRO A 712 36.56 6.44 43.63
N GLU A 713 35.41 6.05 44.16
CA GLU A 713 34.22 6.91 44.15
C GLU A 713 34.39 7.97 45.25
N ASP A 714 34.19 9.26 44.88
CA ASP A 714 34.28 10.40 45.83
C ASP A 714 33.09 10.41 46.82
#